data_2d3ee466b80e567aa4c8a1fb07aac320
#
_entry.id   2d3ee466b80e567aa4c8a1fb07aac320
#
_cell.length_a   1.000
_cell.length_b   1.000
_cell.length_c   1.000
_cell.angle_alpha   90.00
_cell.angle_beta   90.00
_cell.angle_gamma   90.00
#
_symmetry.space_group_name_H-M   'P 1'
#
loop_
_entity.id
_entity.type
_entity.pdbx_description
1 polymer ?
#
loop_
_entity_poly.entity_id
_entity_poly.type
_entity_poly.pdbx_seq_one_letter_code
_entity_poly.pdbx_strand_id
1 'polypeptide(L)'
;MKKIILLLIFFSLAYGQNIFAQKRTVSGIVTAADDKAPLPGVSIRIKGLNEGAVTKADGTFSIVVRNGKYLVFSFLGYESQEVEIDGHKEFNVVLKPAGNDLNEVQIVGSRNANRTKLNSASAVDVIDIKPLLESAPQTSVTQLLQYISPSFHSVNGSNAGDAGSALSLAQLRGLGPDQVLVLVNGKRRHKSANVNYGGLGNGSTGYDLNSIPAGSIDRIEILRDGAAAQYGSDAIAGVINIVLKKKTDDLSVNTSGSTRRRGDGATTRTSVNYGVGLGNTGGYINATAEYATQAIALPAGRADAGLYNGPIYGGGANTRGYDAIYTKAIDDAILASRGINRHFFDQRGGGANPGQDALLSFNAGFPLNKTTDIYAFGGISSRNSQFTAVYRLPGWTSRNNNFIYPDGFLPDMENNIVDGSIAVGIKGKVGDWNVDLSNVFGKNSFSNRVDNSLNASLGLKSPTSFDAGRYNAGQNTTGLDFSRYFEKVLKGLNVAFGAQHRIESFQIIAGEEGSYSKADQRTIVDVDTTTGGIPYLSNAGVTSLNGLAAGSQIHLGFRPENAVNVSRSITAGYADVELNVTKAWLISGAGRAEYFSDFGNVFTWKAATRYSFARWLNIRGSANTGFRAPDLAQSYYTSISTTFQQGKGVDILTASNQSAAARALGIPKLTPEKSKGYALGLTSAPGSNIELTVDAYLIDIDNRVGNTGNFTSTDVNLPADVKTLFQQTGAAQANFFYNEFSTRTKGVEFTGSYKVLLDKGNLNFLFGGNFSKNEVTKVNTPKGLEAYKNVILSPGERARVTTNIPAQKINLQGIYSVDKFTFLLRTVYFGKVTTASLVSAADPLNPVYFYQNLKPIWVTDLSVGYRFTAKLQATAGVNNVFNILGDYTDPSIAGLRNPTVVGIQNGSAGIQPFIKLSAHL
;
A
#
# COMPACT_ATOMS: atom_id res chain seq x y z
N MET A 1 23.95 40.77 -39.54
CA MET A 1 23.23 40.03 -40.57
C MET A 1 24.08 39.22 -41.52
N LYS A 2 25.28 39.71 -42.01
CA LYS A 2 26.15 38.94 -42.93
C LYS A 2 26.79 37.65 -42.32
N LYS A 3 27.07 37.59 -41.03
CA LYS A 3 27.65 36.41 -40.37
C LYS A 3 26.65 35.25 -40.07
N ILE A 4 25.35 35.54 -40.02
CA ILE A 4 24.30 34.52 -39.80
C ILE A 4 23.94 33.82 -41.13
N ILE A 5 24.05 34.55 -42.25
CA ILE A 5 23.81 33.98 -43.59
C ILE A 5 24.92 33.01 -43.99
N LEU A 6 26.18 33.27 -43.59
CA LEU A 6 27.31 32.38 -43.86
C LEU A 6 27.18 31.06 -43.01
N LEU A 7 26.64 31.12 -41.83
CA LEU A 7 26.41 29.93 -40.99
C LEU A 7 25.26 29.04 -41.53
N LEU A 8 24.24 29.65 -42.11
CA LEU A 8 23.13 28.94 -42.76
C LEU A 8 23.52 28.30 -44.11
N ILE A 9 24.46 28.92 -44.85
CA ILE A 9 24.98 28.32 -46.08
C ILE A 9 25.97 27.19 -45.76
N PHE A 10 26.71 27.23 -44.64
CA PHE A 10 27.56 26.11 -44.21
C PHE A 10 26.76 24.91 -43.70
N PHE A 11 25.56 25.13 -43.13
CA PHE A 11 24.65 24.08 -42.73
C PHE A 11 23.88 23.43 -43.90
N SER A 12 23.66 24.16 -45.01
CA SER A 12 22.96 23.61 -46.19
C SER A 12 23.87 22.79 -47.12
N LEU A 13 25.19 22.94 -47.02
CA LEU A 13 26.17 22.16 -47.79
C LEU A 13 26.59 20.83 -47.09
N ALA A 14 26.23 20.63 -45.81
CA ALA A 14 26.47 19.39 -45.08
C ALA A 14 25.33 18.32 -45.25
N TYR A 15 24.26 18.61 -45.96
CA TYR A 15 23.11 17.72 -46.17
C TYR A 15 23.02 17.12 -47.58
N GLY A 16 24.14 16.76 -48.17
CA GLY A 16 24.13 16.25 -49.54
C GLY A 16 24.97 15.03 -49.78
N GLN A 17 24.82 13.96 -48.95
CA GLN A 17 25.25 12.64 -49.38
C GLN A 17 24.17 11.61 -48.97
N ASN A 18 23.11 11.49 -49.74
CA ASN A 18 22.27 10.31 -49.74
C ASN A 18 23.09 9.13 -50.28
N ILE A 19 23.76 8.40 -49.39
CA ILE A 19 24.27 7.07 -49.70
C ILE A 19 23.05 6.17 -49.82
N PHE A 20 22.62 5.82 -51.01
CA PHE A 20 21.63 4.79 -51.28
C PHE A 20 22.17 3.46 -50.74
N ALA A 21 21.80 3.10 -49.49
CA ALA A 21 22.07 1.79 -48.98
C ALA A 21 21.32 0.75 -49.85
N GLN A 22 22.03 -0.12 -50.50
CA GLN A 22 21.44 -1.22 -51.30
C GLN A 22 20.58 -2.10 -50.36
N LYS A 23 19.29 -2.23 -50.68
CA LYS A 23 18.41 -3.22 -50.08
C LYS A 23 18.97 -4.62 -50.32
N ARG A 24 19.27 -5.31 -49.23
CA ARG A 24 19.77 -6.70 -49.27
C ARG A 24 18.80 -7.60 -48.51
N THR A 25 18.31 -8.67 -49.11
CA THR A 25 17.55 -9.70 -48.44
C THR A 25 18.51 -10.75 -47.87
N VAL A 26 18.32 -11.01 -46.57
CA VAL A 26 19.04 -12.03 -45.81
C VAL A 26 18.03 -13.08 -45.41
N SER A 27 18.34 -14.38 -45.63
CA SER A 27 17.48 -15.52 -45.31
C SER A 27 18.27 -16.59 -44.55
N GLY A 28 17.56 -17.57 -44.02
CA GLY A 28 18.20 -18.68 -43.35
C GLY A 28 17.24 -19.55 -42.56
N ILE A 29 17.79 -20.44 -41.74
CA ILE A 29 17.03 -21.32 -40.86
C ILE A 29 17.57 -21.18 -39.43
N VAL A 30 16.66 -21.22 -38.47
CA VAL A 30 17.00 -21.24 -37.04
C VAL A 30 16.59 -22.60 -36.46
N THR A 31 17.54 -23.26 -35.80
CA THR A 31 17.34 -24.61 -35.20
C THR A 31 17.77 -24.57 -33.73
N ALA A 32 17.25 -25.50 -32.94
CA ALA A 32 17.66 -25.71 -31.55
C ALA A 32 18.97 -26.49 -31.45
N ALA A 33 19.81 -26.21 -30.47
CA ALA A 33 21.08 -26.92 -30.28
C ALA A 33 20.93 -28.32 -29.68
N ASP A 34 19.86 -28.58 -28.94
CA ASP A 34 19.59 -29.79 -28.16
C ASP A 34 19.02 -30.95 -29.01
N ASP A 35 18.10 -30.65 -29.90
CA ASP A 35 17.42 -31.67 -30.72
C ASP A 35 17.50 -31.42 -32.24
N LYS A 36 18.14 -30.32 -32.65
CA LYS A 36 18.27 -29.84 -34.02
C LYS A 36 16.94 -29.58 -34.73
N ALA A 37 15.85 -29.51 -33.96
CA ALA A 37 14.54 -29.20 -34.53
C ALA A 37 14.49 -27.73 -35.01
N PRO A 38 13.78 -27.44 -36.11
CA PRO A 38 13.55 -26.06 -36.52
C PRO A 38 12.74 -25.31 -35.48
N LEU A 39 13.13 -24.04 -35.18
CA LEU A 39 12.49 -23.19 -34.19
C LEU A 39 11.54 -22.19 -34.87
N PRO A 40 10.22 -22.43 -34.85
CA PRO A 40 9.23 -21.46 -35.31
C PRO A 40 9.03 -20.33 -34.31
N GLY A 41 8.79 -19.12 -34.80
CA GLY A 41 8.48 -17.98 -33.90
C GLY A 41 9.69 -17.26 -33.29
N VAL A 42 10.92 -17.55 -33.72
CA VAL A 42 12.13 -16.83 -33.32
C VAL A 42 12.04 -15.37 -33.82
N SER A 43 12.16 -14.41 -32.93
CA SER A 43 12.24 -12.99 -33.29
C SER A 43 13.64 -12.66 -33.81
N ILE A 44 13.72 -12.07 -34.98
CA ILE A 44 14.94 -11.63 -35.62
C ILE A 44 14.86 -10.13 -35.78
N ARG A 45 15.82 -9.39 -35.22
CA ARG A 45 15.86 -7.91 -35.29
C ARG A 45 17.20 -7.43 -35.80
N ILE A 46 17.20 -6.37 -36.57
CA ILE A 46 18.43 -5.66 -36.92
C ILE A 46 18.84 -4.82 -35.70
N LYS A 47 20.05 -5.03 -35.17
CA LYS A 47 20.56 -4.32 -33.98
C LYS A 47 20.54 -2.81 -34.20
N GLY A 48 19.85 -2.12 -33.29
CA GLY A 48 19.70 -0.65 -33.34
C GLY A 48 18.60 -0.13 -34.25
N LEU A 49 17.82 -1.01 -34.92
CA LEU A 49 16.70 -0.65 -35.77
C LEU A 49 15.40 -1.35 -35.31
N ASN A 50 14.25 -0.78 -35.68
CA ASN A 50 12.94 -1.37 -35.41
C ASN A 50 12.48 -2.35 -36.50
N GLU A 51 13.35 -2.72 -37.43
CA GLU A 51 13.07 -3.68 -38.48
C GLU A 51 13.37 -5.11 -38.02
N GLY A 52 12.43 -6.04 -38.23
CA GLY A 52 12.56 -7.42 -37.79
C GLY A 52 11.74 -8.39 -38.63
N ALA A 53 11.99 -9.68 -38.43
CA ALA A 53 11.25 -10.79 -39.00
C ALA A 53 11.02 -11.86 -37.91
N VAL A 54 10.15 -12.84 -38.20
CA VAL A 54 9.92 -14.01 -37.35
C VAL A 54 10.08 -15.26 -38.16
N THR A 55 10.66 -16.33 -37.58
CA THR A 55 10.81 -17.62 -38.29
C THR A 55 9.44 -18.26 -38.53
N LYS A 56 9.28 -18.88 -39.69
CA LYS A 56 8.12 -19.66 -40.09
C LYS A 56 8.03 -21.00 -39.35
N ALA A 57 6.97 -21.78 -39.59
CA ALA A 57 6.77 -23.09 -38.97
C ALA A 57 7.93 -24.10 -39.22
N ASP A 58 8.64 -23.95 -40.31
CA ASP A 58 9.81 -24.75 -40.69
C ASP A 58 11.15 -24.17 -40.18
N GLY A 59 11.12 -23.15 -39.34
CA GLY A 59 12.29 -22.45 -38.81
C GLY A 59 12.97 -21.49 -39.78
N THR A 60 12.47 -21.34 -41.03
CA THR A 60 13.06 -20.45 -42.03
C THR A 60 12.67 -18.99 -41.80
N PHE A 61 13.56 -18.07 -42.17
CA PHE A 61 13.29 -16.62 -42.10
C PHE A 61 13.81 -15.91 -43.39
N SER A 62 13.25 -14.72 -43.57
CA SER A 62 13.75 -13.79 -44.60
C SER A 62 13.54 -12.38 -44.09
N ILE A 63 14.58 -11.55 -44.12
CA ILE A 63 14.55 -10.15 -43.64
C ILE A 63 15.28 -9.24 -44.64
N VAL A 64 14.67 -8.09 -44.90
CA VAL A 64 15.29 -7.07 -45.77
C VAL A 64 16.15 -6.14 -44.90
N VAL A 65 17.45 -6.12 -45.15
CA VAL A 65 18.39 -5.26 -44.41
C VAL A 65 18.76 -4.07 -45.32
N ARG A 66 18.46 -2.89 -44.83
CA ARG A 66 18.85 -1.62 -45.49
C ARG A 66 20.08 -1.02 -44.86
N ASN A 67 20.10 -0.99 -43.52
CA ASN A 67 21.22 -0.57 -42.70
C ASN A 67 21.31 -1.52 -41.50
N GLY A 68 22.50 -1.89 -41.07
CA GLY A 68 22.71 -2.71 -39.89
C GLY A 68 23.85 -3.68 -40.07
N LYS A 69 24.60 -3.86 -38.97
CA LYS A 69 25.81 -4.72 -38.95
C LYS A 69 25.52 -6.11 -38.33
N TYR A 70 24.51 -6.18 -37.49
CA TYR A 70 24.18 -7.40 -36.74
C TYR A 70 22.69 -7.72 -36.77
N LEU A 71 22.36 -9.00 -36.86
CA LEU A 71 21.03 -9.57 -36.57
C LEU A 71 21.03 -10.13 -35.15
N VAL A 72 20.00 -9.82 -34.40
CA VAL A 72 19.75 -10.38 -33.06
C VAL A 72 18.61 -11.38 -33.15
N PHE A 73 18.91 -12.64 -32.86
CA PHE A 73 17.96 -13.74 -32.79
C PHE A 73 17.55 -13.93 -31.32
N SER A 74 16.27 -13.92 -31.05
CA SER A 74 15.75 -14.15 -29.70
C SER A 74 14.52 -15.04 -29.71
N PHE A 75 14.51 -16.04 -28.83
CA PHE A 75 13.39 -16.95 -28.67
C PHE A 75 13.21 -17.32 -27.20
N LEU A 76 11.96 -17.49 -26.77
CA LEU A 76 11.69 -17.81 -25.38
C LEU A 76 12.26 -19.18 -25.01
N GLY A 77 13.11 -19.23 -23.97
CA GLY A 77 13.79 -20.44 -23.53
C GLY A 77 15.12 -20.72 -24.24
N TYR A 78 15.62 -19.77 -25.06
CA TYR A 78 16.91 -19.86 -25.75
C TYR A 78 17.77 -18.61 -25.52
N GLU A 79 19.09 -18.75 -25.52
CA GLU A 79 20.03 -17.64 -25.47
C GLU A 79 19.88 -16.76 -26.71
N SER A 80 19.78 -15.44 -26.49
CA SER A 80 19.81 -14.52 -27.62
C SER A 80 21.18 -14.50 -28.27
N GLN A 81 21.23 -14.66 -29.61
CA GLN A 81 22.47 -14.70 -30.38
C GLN A 81 22.55 -13.49 -31.32
N GLU A 82 23.69 -12.82 -31.32
CA GLU A 82 24.00 -11.76 -32.30
C GLU A 82 24.84 -12.37 -33.41
N VAL A 83 24.47 -12.15 -34.68
CA VAL A 83 25.15 -12.62 -35.84
C VAL A 83 25.49 -11.43 -36.74
N GLU A 84 26.75 -11.29 -37.09
CA GLU A 84 27.22 -10.24 -37.98
C GLU A 84 26.79 -10.51 -39.44
N ILE A 85 26.30 -9.46 -40.11
CA ILE A 85 25.87 -9.57 -41.52
C ILE A 85 27.05 -9.30 -42.45
N ASP A 86 28.09 -10.07 -42.35
CA ASP A 86 29.36 -9.88 -43.07
C ASP A 86 29.32 -10.45 -44.50
N GLY A 87 28.59 -9.76 -45.38
CA GLY A 87 28.53 -10.16 -46.79
C GLY A 87 27.65 -11.36 -47.14
N HIS A 88 27.30 -12.21 -46.17
CA HIS A 88 26.52 -13.42 -46.32
C HIS A 88 25.04 -13.16 -46.58
N LYS A 89 24.40 -13.95 -47.44
CA LYS A 89 22.96 -13.88 -47.73
C LYS A 89 22.14 -14.93 -47.00
N GLU A 90 22.78 -16.02 -46.57
CA GLU A 90 22.16 -17.13 -45.87
C GLU A 90 22.83 -17.41 -44.53
N PHE A 91 22.03 -17.64 -43.50
CA PHE A 91 22.48 -17.89 -42.14
C PHE A 91 21.78 -19.10 -41.51
N ASN A 92 22.57 -20.08 -41.11
CA ASN A 92 22.11 -21.20 -40.30
C ASN A 92 22.44 -20.91 -38.85
N VAL A 93 21.41 -20.49 -38.09
CA VAL A 93 21.58 -20.08 -36.69
C VAL A 93 21.12 -21.21 -35.78
N VAL A 94 22.02 -21.63 -34.89
CA VAL A 94 21.70 -22.65 -33.88
C VAL A 94 21.56 -21.96 -32.53
N LEU A 95 20.33 -21.80 -32.04
CA LEU A 95 20.11 -21.24 -30.73
C LEU A 95 20.32 -22.30 -29.65
N LYS A 96 21.15 -21.98 -28.69
CA LYS A 96 21.33 -22.83 -27.51
C LYS A 96 20.14 -22.62 -26.58
N PRO A 97 19.54 -23.72 -26.02
CA PRO A 97 18.65 -23.54 -24.90
C PRO A 97 19.34 -22.65 -23.88
N ALA A 98 18.64 -21.68 -23.34
CA ALA A 98 19.16 -20.86 -22.26
C ALA A 98 19.63 -21.82 -21.17
N GLY A 99 20.90 -22.11 -21.17
CA GLY A 99 21.54 -22.89 -20.11
C GLY A 99 21.38 -22.10 -18.83
N ASN A 100 21.32 -22.75 -17.68
CA ASN A 100 21.12 -22.20 -16.36
C ASN A 100 22.01 -20.96 -16.10
N ASP A 101 21.74 -19.89 -16.80
CA ASP A 101 22.30 -18.59 -16.45
C ASP A 101 21.72 -18.21 -15.10
N LEU A 102 22.59 -17.82 -14.17
CA LEU A 102 22.30 -17.33 -12.81
C LEU A 102 21.31 -16.13 -12.77
N ASN A 103 20.74 -15.77 -13.91
CA ASN A 103 19.72 -14.74 -14.11
C ASN A 103 18.29 -15.29 -14.27
N GLU A 104 18.06 -16.59 -14.09
CA GLU A 104 16.71 -17.11 -14.07
C GLU A 104 16.00 -16.61 -12.81
N VAL A 105 14.86 -15.98 -13.02
CA VAL A 105 14.09 -15.24 -12.02
C VAL A 105 13.63 -16.20 -10.92
N GLN A 106 14.36 -16.24 -9.82
CA GLN A 106 13.88 -16.91 -8.60
C GLN A 106 12.61 -16.19 -8.14
N ILE A 107 11.46 -16.80 -8.39
CA ILE A 107 10.17 -16.26 -7.98
C ILE A 107 9.94 -16.55 -6.49
N VAL A 108 9.22 -15.63 -5.85
CA VAL A 108 8.75 -15.83 -4.46
C VAL A 108 7.95 -17.14 -4.33
N GLY A 109 8.12 -17.88 -3.22
CA GLY A 109 7.42 -19.15 -2.96
C GLY A 109 8.23 -20.40 -3.32
N SER A 110 9.44 -20.25 -3.89
CA SER A 110 10.41 -21.33 -4.10
C SER A 110 11.81 -20.87 -3.74
N ARG A 111 12.65 -21.80 -3.25
CA ARG A 111 14.09 -21.60 -3.03
C ARG A 111 14.91 -22.20 -4.19
N ASN A 112 14.25 -22.71 -5.22
CA ASN A 112 14.87 -23.24 -6.41
C ASN A 112 14.94 -22.14 -7.49
N ALA A 113 16.14 -21.77 -7.89
CA ALA A 113 16.38 -20.72 -8.90
C ALA A 113 15.77 -21.01 -10.27
N ASN A 114 15.48 -22.28 -10.57
CA ASN A 114 14.93 -22.73 -11.86
C ASN A 114 13.38 -22.77 -11.87
N ARG A 115 12.68 -22.14 -10.93
CA ARG A 115 11.21 -22.11 -10.89
C ARG A 115 10.66 -20.90 -11.61
N THR A 116 9.72 -21.16 -12.52
CA THR A 116 8.91 -20.15 -13.20
C THR A 116 7.50 -20.11 -12.62
N LYS A 117 6.73 -19.08 -12.90
CA LYS A 117 5.33 -18.94 -12.51
C LYS A 117 4.48 -20.16 -12.82
N LEU A 118 4.61 -20.73 -14.05
CA LEU A 118 3.84 -21.88 -14.50
C LEU A 118 4.25 -23.18 -13.83
N ASN A 119 5.53 -23.31 -13.45
CA ASN A 119 6.10 -24.51 -12.85
C ASN A 119 6.12 -24.50 -11.32
N SER A 120 5.57 -23.47 -10.69
CA SER A 120 5.46 -23.35 -9.23
C SER A 120 4.33 -24.22 -8.68
N ALA A 121 4.53 -24.82 -7.50
CA ALA A 121 3.49 -25.50 -6.74
C ALA A 121 2.54 -24.53 -6.01
N SER A 122 2.90 -23.27 -5.91
CA SER A 122 2.10 -22.19 -5.30
C SER A 122 1.68 -21.15 -6.34
N ALA A 123 0.56 -20.47 -6.09
CA ALA A 123 0.06 -19.40 -6.95
C ALA A 123 0.93 -18.15 -6.86
N VAL A 124 1.61 -17.77 -7.93
CA VAL A 124 2.45 -16.57 -7.99
C VAL A 124 2.06 -15.73 -9.21
N ASP A 125 1.84 -14.44 -9.01
CA ASP A 125 1.74 -13.45 -10.07
C ASP A 125 3.06 -12.71 -10.20
N VAL A 126 3.49 -12.45 -11.43
CA VAL A 126 4.66 -11.63 -11.76
C VAL A 126 4.17 -10.45 -12.60
N ILE A 127 4.37 -9.25 -12.09
CA ILE A 127 3.87 -8.00 -12.67
C ILE A 127 5.06 -7.15 -13.10
N ASP A 128 5.25 -7.00 -14.41
CA ASP A 128 6.20 -6.03 -14.97
C ASP A 128 5.64 -4.61 -14.77
N ILE A 129 6.43 -3.77 -14.10
CA ILE A 129 6.01 -2.41 -13.73
C ILE A 129 6.21 -1.42 -14.87
N LYS A 130 7.18 -1.64 -15.77
CA LYS A 130 7.57 -0.65 -16.78
C LYS A 130 6.42 -0.24 -17.72
N PRO A 131 5.67 -1.17 -18.39
CA PRO A 131 4.59 -0.78 -19.28
C PRO A 131 3.47 -0.01 -18.57
N LEU A 132 3.30 -0.27 -17.28
CA LEU A 132 2.27 0.36 -16.44
C LEU A 132 2.66 1.78 -16.04
N LEU A 133 3.92 2.00 -15.67
CA LEU A 133 4.44 3.34 -15.39
C LEU A 133 4.37 4.25 -16.61
N GLU A 134 4.50 3.72 -17.82
CA GLU A 134 4.46 4.49 -19.07
C GLU A 134 3.02 4.81 -19.53
N SER A 135 2.06 3.90 -19.35
CA SER A 135 0.72 4.01 -19.93
C SER A 135 -0.41 4.27 -18.94
N ALA A 136 -0.31 3.79 -17.69
CA ALA A 136 -1.39 3.91 -16.72
C ALA A 136 -1.38 5.25 -15.98
N PRO A 137 -2.55 5.77 -15.53
CA PRO A 137 -2.63 7.01 -14.76
C PRO A 137 -1.99 6.90 -13.38
N GLN A 138 -1.95 5.69 -12.80
CA GLN A 138 -1.41 5.45 -11.48
C GLN A 138 0.11 5.58 -11.46
N THR A 139 0.63 6.18 -10.39
CA THR A 139 2.06 6.49 -10.25
C THR A 139 2.68 5.91 -8.99
N SER A 140 1.89 5.47 -8.02
CA SER A 140 2.39 4.81 -6.80
C SER A 140 2.20 3.29 -6.87
N VAL A 141 3.03 2.56 -6.13
CA VAL A 141 3.00 1.09 -6.08
C VAL A 141 1.63 0.55 -5.67
N THR A 142 1.03 1.10 -4.63
CA THR A 142 -0.28 0.68 -4.13
C THR A 142 -1.40 0.94 -5.13
N GLN A 143 -1.37 2.09 -5.80
CA GLN A 143 -2.35 2.40 -6.85
C GLN A 143 -2.22 1.44 -8.04
N LEU A 144 -1.00 1.14 -8.49
CA LEU A 144 -0.79 0.17 -9.58
C LEU A 144 -1.35 -1.20 -9.21
N LEU A 145 -1.02 -1.71 -8.01
CA LEU A 145 -1.52 -3.01 -7.53
C LEU A 145 -3.03 -3.04 -7.38
N GLN A 146 -3.66 -1.95 -6.91
CA GLN A 146 -5.11 -1.84 -6.77
C GLN A 146 -5.85 -2.09 -8.09
N TYR A 147 -5.27 -1.68 -9.21
CA TYR A 147 -5.90 -1.80 -10.53
C TYR A 147 -5.49 -3.05 -11.32
N ILE A 148 -4.47 -3.80 -10.88
CA ILE A 148 -3.93 -4.96 -11.62
C ILE A 148 -4.18 -6.27 -10.88
N SER A 149 -3.97 -6.29 -9.57
CA SER A 149 -4.17 -7.49 -8.77
C SER A 149 -5.60 -7.55 -8.22
N PRO A 150 -6.40 -8.54 -8.61
CA PRO A 150 -7.80 -8.59 -8.21
C PRO A 150 -8.01 -8.85 -6.72
N SER A 151 -7.11 -9.56 -6.05
CA SER A 151 -7.16 -9.80 -4.60
C SER A 151 -6.54 -8.69 -3.75
N PHE A 152 -5.84 -7.73 -4.39
CA PHE A 152 -5.20 -6.63 -3.69
C PHE A 152 -6.19 -5.51 -3.40
N HIS A 153 -6.18 -5.01 -2.18
CA HIS A 153 -6.88 -3.81 -1.76
C HIS A 153 -5.92 -2.89 -1.01
N SER A 154 -6.08 -1.60 -1.21
CA SER A 154 -5.41 -0.56 -0.42
C SER A 154 -6.39 0.59 -0.23
N VAL A 155 -6.44 1.16 0.95
CA VAL A 155 -7.22 2.37 1.21
C VAL A 155 -6.44 3.53 0.61
N ASN A 156 -6.97 4.10 -0.45
CA ASN A 156 -6.49 5.39 -0.92
C ASN A 156 -6.97 6.47 0.06
N GLY A 157 -6.05 7.24 0.61
CA GLY A 157 -6.18 8.14 1.75
C GLY A 157 -7.24 9.23 1.73
N SER A 158 -8.34 9.05 1.01
CA SER A 158 -9.38 10.07 0.83
C SER A 158 -10.54 10.01 1.83
N ASN A 159 -10.54 9.06 2.76
CA ASN A 159 -11.72 8.84 3.61
C ASN A 159 -11.44 8.82 5.10
N ALA A 160 -10.21 8.85 5.50
CA ALA A 160 -9.92 8.74 6.91
C ALA A 160 -9.72 10.12 7.52
N GLY A 161 -10.52 10.41 8.48
CA GLY A 161 -10.32 11.53 9.38
C GLY A 161 -9.24 11.26 10.41
N ASP A 162 -8.15 10.56 10.07
CA ASP A 162 -7.10 10.27 11.04
C ASP A 162 -5.71 10.09 10.39
N ALA A 163 -4.67 9.97 11.22
CA ALA A 163 -3.28 9.77 10.84
C ALA A 163 -3.03 8.49 10.04
N GLY A 164 -3.89 7.48 10.13
CA GLY A 164 -3.79 6.24 9.36
C GLY A 164 -3.93 6.45 7.86
N SER A 165 -4.58 7.53 7.43
CA SER A 165 -4.74 7.87 6.01
C SER A 165 -3.44 8.27 5.31
N ALA A 166 -2.39 8.63 6.07
CA ALA A 166 -1.07 8.96 5.54
C ALA A 166 -0.31 7.72 5.01
N LEU A 167 -0.73 6.51 5.39
CA LEU A 167 -0.12 5.25 4.99
C LEU A 167 -0.98 4.52 3.97
N SER A 168 -0.35 3.94 2.97
CA SER A 168 -1.00 3.09 1.96
C SER A 168 -0.66 1.62 2.22
N LEU A 169 -1.43 0.99 3.10
CA LEU A 169 -1.20 -0.37 3.54
C LEU A 169 -1.76 -1.40 2.54
N ALA A 170 -1.02 -2.48 2.32
CA ALA A 170 -1.37 -3.57 1.41
C ALA A 170 -2.26 -4.60 2.09
N GLN A 171 -3.37 -4.96 1.48
CA GLN A 171 -4.26 -6.06 1.88
C GLN A 171 -4.39 -7.06 0.75
N LEU A 172 -4.47 -8.34 1.07
CA LEU A 172 -4.72 -9.42 0.11
C LEU A 172 -5.92 -10.25 0.56
N ARG A 173 -6.79 -10.64 -0.40
CA ARG A 173 -7.92 -11.55 -0.17
C ARG A 173 -8.88 -11.09 0.93
N GLY A 174 -8.95 -9.78 1.18
CA GLY A 174 -9.78 -9.21 2.24
C GLY A 174 -9.28 -9.46 3.67
N LEU A 175 -8.02 -9.88 3.81
CA LEU A 175 -7.35 -10.02 5.12
C LEU A 175 -6.62 -8.73 5.49
N GLY A 176 -6.28 -8.56 6.77
CA GLY A 176 -5.64 -7.35 7.28
C GLY A 176 -4.25 -7.09 6.69
N PRO A 177 -3.78 -5.84 6.68
CA PRO A 177 -2.46 -5.51 6.17
C PRO A 177 -1.31 -6.10 6.99
N ASP A 178 -1.54 -6.44 8.22
CA ASP A 178 -0.61 -7.13 9.13
C ASP A 178 -0.53 -8.65 8.87
N GLN A 179 -1.38 -9.19 7.98
CA GLN A 179 -1.41 -10.59 7.55
C GLN A 179 -0.80 -10.80 6.16
N VAL A 180 -0.19 -9.75 5.59
CA VAL A 180 0.55 -9.77 4.32
C VAL A 180 2.01 -9.45 4.60
N LEU A 181 2.92 -10.31 4.14
CA LEU A 181 4.36 -10.05 4.26
C LEU A 181 4.87 -9.29 3.04
N VAL A 182 5.70 -8.28 3.26
CA VAL A 182 6.43 -7.58 2.19
C VAL A 182 7.92 -7.89 2.23
N LEU A 183 8.46 -8.24 1.06
CA LEU A 183 9.89 -8.45 0.84
C LEU A 183 10.41 -7.43 -0.17
N VAL A 184 11.69 -7.10 -0.08
CA VAL A 184 12.44 -6.37 -1.11
C VAL A 184 13.64 -7.24 -1.50
N ASN A 185 13.77 -7.56 -2.78
CA ASN A 185 14.78 -8.51 -3.28
C ASN A 185 14.84 -9.82 -2.46
N GLY A 186 13.65 -10.34 -2.03
CA GLY A 186 13.54 -11.56 -1.21
C GLY A 186 13.86 -11.41 0.28
N LYS A 187 14.24 -10.23 0.76
CA LYS A 187 14.53 -9.97 2.17
C LYS A 187 13.37 -9.22 2.83
N ARG A 188 13.04 -9.59 4.09
CA ARG A 188 11.91 -9.02 4.85
C ARG A 188 12.08 -7.52 5.07
N ARG A 189 11.03 -6.75 4.74
CA ARG A 189 10.91 -5.33 5.06
C ARG A 189 10.43 -5.14 6.50
N HIS A 190 10.78 -4.01 7.11
CA HIS A 190 10.21 -3.57 8.39
C HIS A 190 8.81 -2.96 8.20
N LYS A 191 8.00 -2.99 9.26
CA LYS A 191 6.65 -2.38 9.30
C LYS A 191 6.72 -0.89 9.63
N SER A 192 5.62 -0.18 9.37
CA SER A 192 5.45 1.21 9.82
C SER A 192 5.23 1.28 11.34
N ALA A 193 5.57 2.42 11.93
CA ALA A 193 5.41 2.66 13.36
C ALA A 193 3.97 2.95 13.77
N ASN A 194 3.15 3.44 12.86
CA ASN A 194 1.77 3.83 13.14
C ASN A 194 0.82 2.65 13.11
N VAL A 195 -0.12 2.63 14.05
CA VAL A 195 -1.29 1.76 14.03
C VAL A 195 -2.36 2.40 13.16
N ASN A 196 -2.94 1.65 12.25
CA ASN A 196 -4.01 2.13 11.39
C ASN A 196 -5.32 2.26 12.18
N TYR A 197 -5.87 3.44 12.24
CA TYR A 197 -7.18 3.71 12.83
C TYR A 197 -8.17 4.17 11.77
N GLY A 198 -9.40 3.70 11.90
CA GLY A 198 -10.46 4.01 10.95
C GLY A 198 -10.31 3.25 9.61
N GLY A 199 -11.35 2.99 8.90
CA GLY A 199 -11.34 2.33 7.60
C GLY A 199 -10.92 0.84 7.62
N LEU A 200 -10.42 0.37 6.49
CA LEU A 200 -10.00 -1.03 6.31
C LEU A 200 -8.71 -1.33 7.08
N GLY A 201 -8.68 -2.45 7.78
CA GLY A 201 -7.52 -2.86 8.59
C GLY A 201 -7.38 -2.08 9.88
N ASN A 202 -8.50 -1.59 10.45
CA ASN A 202 -8.51 -0.90 11.74
C ASN A 202 -7.78 -1.71 12.83
N GLY A 203 -6.93 -1.03 13.60
CA GLY A 203 -6.12 -1.65 14.65
C GLY A 203 -4.89 -2.42 14.17
N SER A 204 -4.64 -2.51 12.85
CA SER A 204 -3.48 -3.23 12.32
C SER A 204 -2.28 -2.29 12.09
N THR A 205 -1.09 -2.91 12.08
CA THR A 205 0.12 -2.32 11.53
C THR A 205 0.41 -2.95 10.17
N GLY A 206 1.24 -2.33 9.35
CA GLY A 206 1.54 -2.89 8.03
C GLY A 206 2.77 -2.27 7.39
N TYR A 207 2.97 -2.62 6.15
CA TYR A 207 4.11 -2.15 5.35
C TYR A 207 3.68 -0.99 4.46
N ASP A 208 4.41 0.12 4.51
CA ASP A 208 4.17 1.25 3.62
C ASP A 208 4.87 1.02 2.27
N LEU A 209 4.11 0.57 1.28
CA LEU A 209 4.65 0.32 -0.06
C LEU A 209 5.04 1.61 -0.80
N ASN A 210 4.44 2.74 -0.44
CA ASN A 210 4.75 4.03 -1.08
C ASN A 210 6.05 4.67 -0.55
N SER A 211 6.72 4.05 0.42
CA SER A 211 8.09 4.43 0.81
C SER A 211 9.17 3.95 -0.17
N ILE A 212 8.79 3.17 -1.20
CA ILE A 212 9.70 2.66 -2.23
C ILE A 212 9.36 3.37 -3.54
N PRO A 213 10.33 4.07 -4.18
CA PRO A 213 10.10 4.74 -5.46
C PRO A 213 9.63 3.72 -6.52
N ALA A 214 8.50 3.99 -7.17
CA ALA A 214 8.00 3.10 -8.22
C ALA A 214 9.00 2.97 -9.39
N GLY A 215 9.75 4.04 -9.66
CA GLY A 215 10.82 4.05 -10.67
C GLY A 215 12.00 3.12 -10.39
N SER A 216 12.19 2.65 -9.15
CA SER A 216 13.26 1.72 -8.76
C SER A 216 12.90 0.25 -9.00
N ILE A 217 11.63 -0.04 -9.26
CA ILE A 217 11.10 -1.40 -9.30
C ILE A 217 11.24 -1.97 -10.72
N ASP A 218 11.75 -3.18 -10.82
CA ASP A 218 11.77 -3.98 -12.04
C ASP A 218 10.45 -4.73 -12.21
N ARG A 219 10.06 -5.49 -11.19
CA ARG A 219 8.81 -6.23 -11.14
C ARG A 219 8.31 -6.42 -9.71
N ILE A 220 7.03 -6.76 -9.59
CA ILE A 220 6.42 -7.17 -8.31
C ILE A 220 5.94 -8.60 -8.46
N GLU A 221 6.29 -9.43 -7.49
CA GLU A 221 5.88 -10.81 -7.39
C GLU A 221 4.90 -10.95 -6.22
N ILE A 222 3.72 -11.53 -6.47
CA ILE A 222 2.70 -11.75 -5.44
C ILE A 222 2.47 -13.24 -5.28
N LEU A 223 2.93 -13.80 -4.18
CA LEU A 223 2.60 -15.16 -3.77
C LEU A 223 1.24 -15.15 -3.08
N ARG A 224 0.26 -15.74 -3.74
CA ARG A 224 -1.13 -15.85 -3.27
C ARG A 224 -1.38 -17.17 -2.54
N ASP A 225 -0.56 -17.46 -1.53
CA ASP A 225 -0.63 -18.67 -0.71
C ASP A 225 0.03 -18.40 0.64
N GLY A 226 -0.41 -19.07 1.70
CA GLY A 226 0.26 -18.99 2.98
C GLY A 226 1.70 -19.49 2.88
N ALA A 227 2.64 -18.73 3.45
CA ALA A 227 4.07 -18.98 3.28
C ALA A 227 4.88 -18.78 4.58
N ALA A 228 4.22 -18.88 5.74
CA ALA A 228 4.90 -18.69 7.04
C ALA A 228 6.01 -19.74 7.28
N ALA A 229 5.88 -20.95 6.75
CA ALA A 229 6.94 -21.97 6.81
C ALA A 229 8.21 -21.58 6.04
N GLN A 230 8.10 -20.73 5.01
CA GLN A 230 9.21 -20.29 4.17
C GLN A 230 9.79 -18.94 4.62
N TYR A 231 8.92 -17.99 5.02
CA TYR A 231 9.30 -16.59 5.27
C TYR A 231 9.03 -16.11 6.70
N GLY A 232 8.41 -16.92 7.55
CA GLY A 232 8.10 -16.60 8.95
C GLY A 232 6.76 -15.88 9.12
N SER A 233 6.57 -15.26 10.28
CA SER A 233 5.31 -14.59 10.66
C SER A 233 4.80 -13.61 9.60
N ASP A 234 3.50 -13.31 9.63
CA ASP A 234 2.78 -12.35 8.80
C ASP A 234 2.41 -12.85 7.38
N ALA A 235 3.05 -13.92 6.87
CA ALA A 235 2.76 -14.50 5.56
C ALA A 235 1.51 -15.41 5.59
N ILE A 236 0.36 -14.91 6.06
CA ILE A 236 -0.93 -15.63 6.13
C ILE A 236 -1.71 -15.48 4.82
N ALA A 237 -1.97 -14.25 4.40
CA ALA A 237 -2.71 -13.95 3.18
C ALA A 237 -1.88 -14.16 1.91
N GLY A 238 -0.57 -13.97 2.04
CA GLY A 238 0.40 -14.07 0.97
C GLY A 238 1.66 -13.24 1.22
N VAL A 239 2.49 -13.15 0.18
CA VAL A 239 3.75 -12.40 0.20
C VAL A 239 3.82 -11.50 -1.03
N ILE A 240 4.20 -10.25 -0.85
CA ILE A 240 4.51 -9.31 -1.92
C ILE A 240 6.02 -9.10 -1.93
N ASN A 241 6.70 -9.52 -3.01
CA ASN A 241 8.12 -9.32 -3.19
C ASN A 241 8.37 -8.23 -4.24
N ILE A 242 9.03 -7.16 -3.85
CA ILE A 242 9.43 -6.06 -4.70
C ILE A 242 10.85 -6.32 -5.18
N VAL A 243 11.03 -6.52 -6.48
CA VAL A 243 12.34 -6.75 -7.09
C VAL A 243 12.83 -5.43 -7.68
N LEU A 244 13.99 -4.99 -7.24
CA LEU A 244 14.60 -3.73 -7.66
C LEU A 244 15.38 -3.87 -8.96
N LYS A 245 15.43 -2.80 -9.75
CA LYS A 245 16.20 -2.73 -10.99
C LYS A 245 17.69 -2.97 -10.78
N LYS A 246 18.31 -3.68 -11.74
CA LYS A 246 19.75 -3.91 -11.84
C LYS A 246 20.35 -3.34 -13.14
N LYS A 247 19.49 -2.80 -14.00
CA LYS A 247 19.89 -2.32 -15.32
C LYS A 247 20.93 -1.20 -15.19
N THR A 248 21.96 -1.23 -16.04
CA THR A 248 23.01 -0.22 -16.14
C THR A 248 22.91 0.53 -17.47
N ASP A 249 23.54 1.68 -17.55
CA ASP A 249 23.65 2.50 -18.76
C ASP A 249 22.28 2.88 -19.36
N ASP A 250 21.30 3.10 -18.47
CA ASP A 250 19.95 3.49 -18.83
C ASP A 250 19.47 4.57 -17.85
N LEU A 251 19.52 5.82 -18.30
CA LEU A 251 18.91 6.93 -17.56
C LEU A 251 17.44 7.04 -17.93
N SER A 252 16.56 6.82 -16.97
CA SER A 252 15.12 6.99 -17.18
C SER A 252 14.57 8.11 -16.32
N VAL A 253 13.83 9.03 -16.96
CA VAL A 253 13.13 10.14 -16.31
C VAL A 253 11.65 10.00 -16.60
N ASN A 254 10.83 9.91 -15.56
CA ASN A 254 9.38 9.87 -15.67
C ASN A 254 8.80 11.02 -14.86
N THR A 255 8.03 11.88 -15.50
CA THR A 255 7.29 12.95 -14.84
C THR A 255 5.82 12.86 -15.18
N SER A 256 4.96 13.15 -14.22
CA SER A 256 3.50 13.11 -14.40
C SER A 256 2.84 14.22 -13.61
N GLY A 257 1.73 14.71 -14.16
CA GLY A 257 0.84 15.65 -13.47
C GLY A 257 -0.61 15.25 -13.69
N SER A 258 -1.43 15.40 -12.66
CA SER A 258 -2.88 15.23 -12.74
C SER A 258 -3.61 16.24 -11.88
N THR A 259 -4.88 16.48 -12.19
CA THR A 259 -5.76 17.33 -11.38
C THR A 259 -7.18 16.77 -11.41
N ARG A 260 -8.00 17.14 -10.45
CA ARG A 260 -9.43 16.81 -10.48
C ARG A 260 -10.18 17.81 -11.37
N ARG A 261 -11.35 17.41 -11.86
CA ARG A 261 -12.21 18.28 -12.69
C ARG A 261 -12.49 19.66 -12.08
N ARG A 262 -12.51 19.76 -10.75
CA ARG A 262 -12.73 21.02 -10.03
C ARG A 262 -11.51 21.94 -9.98
N GLY A 263 -10.34 21.49 -10.48
CA GLY A 263 -9.09 22.22 -10.40
C GLY A 263 -8.38 22.10 -9.05
N ASP A 264 -8.90 21.28 -8.14
CA ASP A 264 -8.30 20.96 -6.85
C ASP A 264 -7.54 19.61 -6.90
N GLY A 265 -6.82 19.26 -5.82
CA GLY A 265 -6.14 17.96 -5.67
C GLY A 265 -5.10 17.71 -6.76
N ALA A 266 -4.45 18.75 -7.28
CA ALA A 266 -3.38 18.60 -8.26
C ALA A 266 -2.25 17.74 -7.68
N THR A 267 -1.74 16.81 -8.50
CA THR A 267 -0.61 15.95 -8.13
C THR A 267 0.50 16.08 -9.16
N THR A 268 1.74 16.05 -8.68
CA THR A 268 2.91 15.90 -9.55
C THR A 268 3.79 14.79 -9.00
N ARG A 269 4.46 14.07 -9.89
CA ARG A 269 5.46 13.06 -9.52
C ARG A 269 6.54 13.01 -10.57
N THR A 270 7.80 13.13 -10.14
CA THR A 270 8.97 13.00 -10.99
C THR A 270 9.90 11.96 -10.39
N SER A 271 10.31 10.99 -11.20
CA SER A 271 11.23 9.92 -10.84
C SER A 271 12.38 9.86 -11.83
N VAL A 272 13.59 9.84 -11.32
CA VAL A 272 14.84 9.69 -12.08
C VAL A 272 15.51 8.42 -11.62
N ASN A 273 15.80 7.51 -12.53
CA ASN A 273 16.53 6.26 -12.26
C ASN A 273 17.75 6.19 -13.18
N TYR A 274 18.90 5.86 -12.62
CA TYR A 274 20.13 5.66 -13.35
C TYR A 274 20.93 4.48 -12.80
N GLY A 275 21.46 3.67 -13.71
CA GLY A 275 22.33 2.55 -13.39
C GLY A 275 23.72 2.72 -13.98
N VAL A 276 24.73 2.39 -13.20
CA VAL A 276 26.15 2.41 -13.60
C VAL A 276 26.75 1.01 -13.46
N GLY A 277 27.40 0.53 -14.52
CA GLY A 277 28.24 -0.66 -14.47
C GLY A 277 29.53 -0.39 -13.70
N LEU A 278 29.94 -1.32 -12.83
CA LEU A 278 31.17 -1.23 -12.05
C LEU A 278 32.23 -2.18 -12.61
N GLY A 279 33.19 -1.64 -13.34
CA GLY A 279 34.28 -2.41 -13.96
C GLY A 279 33.78 -3.40 -15.02
N ASN A 280 34.64 -4.36 -15.38
CA ASN A 280 34.34 -5.37 -16.42
C ASN A 280 33.82 -6.70 -15.84
N THR A 281 33.58 -6.76 -14.55
CA THR A 281 33.19 -8.00 -13.84
C THR A 281 31.68 -8.19 -13.69
N GLY A 282 30.84 -7.27 -14.22
CA GLY A 282 29.39 -7.31 -14.09
C GLY A 282 28.86 -6.69 -12.80
N GLY A 283 29.68 -5.95 -12.05
CA GLY A 283 29.22 -5.16 -10.91
C GLY A 283 28.32 -4.00 -11.37
N TYR A 284 27.38 -3.59 -10.52
CA TYR A 284 26.43 -2.53 -10.83
C TYR A 284 26.02 -1.74 -9.61
N ILE A 285 25.64 -0.47 -9.82
CA ILE A 285 24.83 0.34 -8.92
C ILE A 285 23.68 0.92 -9.73
N ASN A 286 22.45 0.72 -9.27
CA ASN A 286 21.25 1.36 -9.81
C ASN A 286 20.62 2.22 -8.72
N ALA A 287 20.42 3.51 -8.98
CA ALA A 287 19.86 4.46 -8.02
C ALA A 287 18.62 5.14 -8.58
N THR A 288 17.67 5.46 -7.71
CA THR A 288 16.44 6.17 -8.05
C THR A 288 16.19 7.29 -7.06
N ALA A 289 15.89 8.48 -7.58
CA ALA A 289 15.35 9.60 -6.83
C ALA A 289 13.92 9.88 -7.31
N GLU A 290 12.99 10.11 -6.38
CA GLU A 290 11.61 10.45 -6.70
C GLU A 290 11.11 11.57 -5.81
N TYR A 291 10.43 12.55 -6.41
CA TYR A 291 9.75 13.63 -5.71
C TYR A 291 8.29 13.71 -6.17
N ALA A 292 7.37 13.81 -5.21
CA ALA A 292 5.97 13.93 -5.51
C ALA A 292 5.31 15.01 -4.64
N THR A 293 4.31 15.69 -5.20
CA THR A 293 3.47 16.62 -4.47
C THR A 293 2.01 16.29 -4.70
N GLN A 294 1.19 16.57 -3.70
CA GLN A 294 -0.26 16.48 -3.78
C GLN A 294 -0.87 17.71 -3.13
N ALA A 295 -1.68 18.46 -3.87
CA ALA A 295 -2.44 19.56 -3.34
C ALA A 295 -3.70 19.07 -2.63
N ILE A 296 -4.24 19.87 -1.72
CA ILE A 296 -5.49 19.57 -1.04
C ILE A 296 -6.62 19.36 -2.05
N ALA A 297 -7.41 18.32 -1.82
CA ALA A 297 -8.64 18.10 -2.55
C ALA A 297 -9.82 18.40 -1.62
N LEU A 298 -10.59 19.40 -1.98
CA LEU A 298 -11.72 19.86 -1.19
C LEU A 298 -12.93 18.92 -1.37
N PRO A 299 -13.50 18.37 -0.31
CA PRO A 299 -14.79 17.71 -0.41
C PRO A 299 -15.87 18.76 -0.65
N ALA A 300 -16.94 18.38 -1.33
CA ALA A 300 -18.11 19.22 -1.49
C ALA A 300 -18.95 19.16 -0.21
N GLY A 301 -18.80 20.11 0.67
CA GLY A 301 -19.66 20.20 1.84
C GLY A 301 -19.72 21.62 2.34
N ARG A 302 -20.91 22.20 2.43
CA ARG A 302 -21.16 23.50 3.06
C ARG A 302 -21.51 23.30 4.51
N ALA A 303 -21.06 24.20 5.37
CA ALA A 303 -21.52 24.28 6.75
C ALA A 303 -22.93 24.94 6.80
N ASP A 304 -23.96 24.12 6.78
CA ASP A 304 -25.35 24.55 6.94
C ASP A 304 -25.81 24.46 8.43
N ALA A 305 -24.99 25.00 9.34
CA ALA A 305 -25.26 24.96 10.77
C ALA A 305 -25.30 26.38 11.32
N GLY A 306 -25.85 26.53 12.51
CA GLY A 306 -25.68 27.74 13.31
C GLY A 306 -24.22 27.91 13.70
N LEU A 307 -23.55 28.94 13.17
CA LEU A 307 -22.08 29.07 13.24
C LEU A 307 -21.65 29.67 14.56
N TYR A 308 -22.37 30.75 14.99
CA TYR A 308 -22.05 31.48 16.19
C TYR A 308 -23.02 31.17 17.36
N ASN A 309 -23.90 30.16 17.19
CA ASN A 309 -24.80 29.72 18.22
C ASN A 309 -24.06 28.96 19.32
N GLY A 310 -23.89 29.56 20.46
CA GLY A 310 -23.23 28.97 21.63
C GLY A 310 -24.18 28.17 22.51
N PRO A 311 -23.68 27.58 23.63
CA PRO A 311 -24.47 26.78 24.56
C PRO A 311 -25.64 27.50 25.24
N ILE A 312 -25.70 28.81 25.12
CA ILE A 312 -26.72 29.64 25.79
C ILE A 312 -28.08 29.58 25.07
N TYR A 313 -28.07 29.29 23.77
CA TYR A 313 -29.26 29.34 22.93
C TYR A 313 -29.80 27.94 22.66
N GLY A 314 -30.25 27.27 23.68
CA GLY A 314 -30.94 26.01 23.46
C GLY A 314 -30.29 24.77 24.00
N GLY A 315 -29.44 24.87 24.95
CA GLY A 315 -28.92 23.87 25.91
C GLY A 315 -29.08 22.39 25.70
N GLY A 316 -29.59 21.94 24.60
CA GLY A 316 -29.72 20.53 24.26
C GLY A 316 -28.61 20.05 23.33
N ALA A 317 -28.31 18.78 23.41
CA ALA A 317 -27.23 18.07 22.69
C ALA A 317 -27.30 18.17 21.15
N ASN A 318 -28.32 18.78 20.58
CA ASN A 318 -28.65 18.79 19.16
C ASN A 318 -28.81 20.16 18.52
N THR A 319 -28.40 21.24 19.18
CA THR A 319 -28.62 22.61 18.71
C THR A 319 -27.60 23.01 17.65
N ARG A 320 -27.73 22.44 16.46
CA ARG A 320 -27.10 22.92 15.23
C ARG A 320 -28.07 23.61 14.32
N GLY A 321 -29.32 23.64 14.71
CA GLY A 321 -30.37 24.29 13.97
C GLY A 321 -30.47 25.74 14.34
N TYR A 322 -31.13 26.45 13.48
CA TYR A 322 -31.73 27.74 13.78
C TYR A 322 -33.00 27.49 14.62
N ASP A 323 -33.22 28.34 15.62
CA ASP A 323 -34.43 28.30 16.46
C ASP A 323 -35.14 29.66 16.37
N ALA A 324 -36.14 29.87 17.20
CA ALA A 324 -36.92 31.10 17.20
C ALA A 324 -36.10 32.33 17.62
N ILE A 325 -35.00 32.12 18.36
CA ILE A 325 -34.14 33.18 18.88
C ILE A 325 -32.92 33.37 17.97
N TYR A 326 -32.24 32.29 17.63
CA TYR A 326 -31.05 32.33 16.79
C TYR A 326 -31.38 31.87 15.36
N THR A 327 -31.52 32.81 14.46
CA THR A 327 -31.94 32.58 13.09
C THR A 327 -30.74 32.58 12.14
N LYS A 328 -30.93 32.01 10.94
CA LYS A 328 -29.92 32.06 9.85
C LYS A 328 -29.57 33.52 9.50
N ALA A 329 -30.51 34.45 9.61
CA ALA A 329 -30.31 35.88 9.35
C ALA A 329 -29.30 36.51 10.34
N ILE A 330 -29.31 36.07 11.59
CA ILE A 330 -28.33 36.51 12.58
C ILE A 330 -26.93 36.07 12.20
N ASP A 331 -26.74 34.78 11.88
CA ASP A 331 -25.43 34.28 11.36
C ASP A 331 -24.97 35.07 10.14
N ASP A 332 -25.88 35.28 9.17
CA ASP A 332 -25.54 35.95 7.91
C ASP A 332 -25.19 37.45 8.16
N ALA A 333 -25.83 38.09 9.14
CA ALA A 333 -25.49 39.45 9.56
C ALA A 333 -24.11 39.52 10.25
N ILE A 334 -23.77 38.56 11.12
CA ILE A 334 -22.44 38.44 11.73
C ILE A 334 -21.39 38.22 10.65
N LEU A 335 -21.59 37.28 9.71
CA LEU A 335 -20.66 37.02 8.61
C LEU A 335 -20.42 38.28 7.76
N ALA A 336 -21.51 39.00 7.41
CA ALA A 336 -21.42 40.24 6.66
C ALA A 336 -20.59 41.32 7.39
N SER A 337 -20.84 41.49 8.70
CA SER A 337 -20.09 42.47 9.52
C SER A 337 -18.59 42.15 9.59
N ARG A 338 -18.21 40.90 9.40
CA ARG A 338 -16.80 40.40 9.41
C ARG A 338 -16.18 40.30 8.00
N GLY A 339 -16.93 40.63 6.97
CA GLY A 339 -16.46 40.55 5.59
C GLY A 339 -16.19 39.10 5.09
N ILE A 340 -16.80 38.12 5.71
CA ILE A 340 -16.68 36.71 5.35
C ILE A 340 -18.04 36.12 4.93
N ASN A 341 -18.03 34.94 4.34
CA ASN A 341 -19.25 34.24 3.96
C ASN A 341 -19.22 32.79 4.42
N ARG A 342 -20.28 32.01 4.22
CA ARG A 342 -20.39 30.63 4.66
C ARG A 342 -19.35 29.70 4.02
N HIS A 343 -18.78 30.06 2.86
CA HIS A 343 -17.70 29.27 2.23
C HIS A 343 -16.40 29.27 3.05
N PHE A 344 -16.22 30.26 3.95
CA PHE A 344 -15.10 30.28 4.88
C PHE A 344 -15.10 29.05 5.80
N PHE A 345 -16.27 28.52 6.11
CA PHE A 345 -16.47 27.35 6.97
C PHE A 345 -16.59 26.04 6.20
N ASP A 346 -16.39 26.06 4.89
CA ASP A 346 -16.44 24.83 4.08
C ASP A 346 -15.41 23.84 4.65
N GLN A 347 -15.90 22.64 4.98
CA GLN A 347 -15.07 21.63 5.63
C GLN A 347 -14.13 21.01 4.61
N ARG A 348 -12.84 21.08 4.90
CA ARG A 348 -11.78 20.51 4.06
C ARG A 348 -11.45 19.06 4.41
N GLY A 349 -12.13 18.45 5.38
CA GLY A 349 -11.92 17.07 5.81
C GLY A 349 -12.52 16.05 4.85
N GLY A 350 -11.80 14.96 4.55
CA GLY A 350 -12.27 13.84 3.70
C GLY A 350 -11.92 13.92 2.22
N GLY A 351 -11.14 14.92 1.80
CA GLY A 351 -10.49 14.95 0.48
C GLY A 351 -9.13 14.25 0.49
N ALA A 352 -8.42 14.30 -0.62
CA ALA A 352 -7.03 13.86 -0.65
C ALA A 352 -6.18 14.78 0.22
N ASN A 353 -5.35 14.20 1.06
CA ASN A 353 -4.46 14.95 1.93
C ASN A 353 -3.38 15.63 1.10
N PRO A 354 -3.11 16.93 1.33
CA PRO A 354 -1.94 17.55 0.75
C PRO A 354 -0.68 16.90 1.32
N GLY A 355 0.37 16.82 0.51
CA GLY A 355 1.60 16.20 0.95
C GLY A 355 2.75 16.37 -0.02
N GLN A 356 3.93 16.07 0.47
CA GLN A 356 5.17 16.04 -0.28
C GLN A 356 5.91 14.76 0.07
N ASP A 357 6.39 14.07 -0.95
CA ASP A 357 7.17 12.85 -0.80
C ASP A 357 8.53 13.05 -1.47
N ALA A 358 9.63 12.78 -0.76
CA ALA A 358 10.99 12.72 -1.29
C ALA A 358 11.56 11.33 -0.97
N LEU A 359 11.92 10.58 -2.02
CA LEU A 359 12.35 9.19 -1.90
C LEU A 359 13.68 8.99 -2.63
N LEU A 360 14.59 8.26 -1.99
CA LEU A 360 15.84 7.79 -2.59
C LEU A 360 15.94 6.28 -2.38
N SER A 361 16.36 5.55 -3.41
CA SER A 361 16.64 4.12 -3.29
C SER A 361 17.84 3.73 -4.15
N PHE A 362 18.49 2.64 -3.77
CA PHE A 362 19.57 2.05 -4.54
C PHE A 362 19.53 0.53 -4.49
N ASN A 363 20.13 -0.09 -5.50
CA ASN A 363 20.38 -1.53 -5.59
C ASN A 363 21.76 -1.74 -6.22
N ALA A 364 22.66 -2.44 -5.52
CA ALA A 364 24.04 -2.62 -5.92
C ALA A 364 24.47 -4.08 -5.79
N GLY A 365 25.30 -4.52 -6.69
CA GLY A 365 25.95 -5.83 -6.65
C GLY A 365 27.39 -5.72 -7.15
N PHE A 366 28.28 -6.40 -6.46
CA PHE A 366 29.69 -6.43 -6.81
C PHE A 366 30.23 -7.87 -6.74
N PRO A 367 30.54 -8.49 -7.90
CA PRO A 367 31.20 -9.78 -7.92
C PRO A 367 32.62 -9.71 -7.34
N LEU A 368 32.88 -10.46 -6.27
CA LEU A 368 34.23 -10.62 -5.71
C LEU A 368 35.04 -11.61 -6.55
N ASN A 369 34.39 -12.64 -7.06
CA ASN A 369 34.94 -13.64 -7.94
C ASN A 369 33.81 -14.29 -8.76
N LYS A 370 34.13 -15.36 -9.54
CA LYS A 370 33.15 -16.04 -10.40
C LYS A 370 31.96 -16.69 -9.67
N THR A 371 32.06 -16.87 -8.36
CA THR A 371 31.06 -17.61 -7.56
C THR A 371 30.56 -16.85 -6.35
N THR A 372 31.06 -15.65 -6.10
CA THR A 372 30.77 -14.89 -4.88
C THR A 372 30.48 -13.42 -5.19
N ASP A 373 29.34 -12.93 -4.76
CA ASP A 373 28.91 -11.55 -4.89
C ASP A 373 28.68 -10.90 -3.52
N ILE A 374 29.07 -9.66 -3.38
CA ILE A 374 28.54 -8.76 -2.35
C ILE A 374 27.37 -8.00 -2.95
N TYR A 375 26.32 -7.79 -2.18
CA TYR A 375 25.21 -6.97 -2.59
C TYR A 375 24.76 -6.03 -1.48
N ALA A 376 24.21 -4.88 -1.88
CA ALA A 376 23.55 -3.97 -0.96
C ALA A 376 22.36 -3.32 -1.67
N PHE A 377 21.26 -3.13 -0.95
CA PHE A 377 20.13 -2.36 -1.43
C PHE A 377 19.41 -1.66 -0.27
N GLY A 378 18.70 -0.61 -0.59
CA GLY A 378 17.96 0.12 0.43
C GLY A 378 17.45 1.46 -0.07
N GLY A 379 17.06 2.29 0.88
CA GLY A 379 16.58 3.63 0.57
C GLY A 379 16.12 4.37 1.81
N ILE A 380 15.83 5.64 1.61
CA ILE A 380 15.24 6.54 2.59
C ILE A 380 14.10 7.31 1.92
N SER A 381 13.03 7.51 2.65
CA SER A 381 11.94 8.39 2.26
C SER A 381 11.58 9.35 3.38
N SER A 382 11.29 10.59 3.01
CA SER A 382 10.67 11.59 3.87
C SER A 382 9.35 11.98 3.23
N ARG A 383 8.25 11.78 3.96
CA ARG A 383 6.90 12.01 3.48
C ARG A 383 6.17 12.89 4.47
N ASN A 384 5.62 13.97 3.97
CA ASN A 384 4.80 14.89 4.74
C ASN A 384 3.35 14.77 4.27
N SER A 385 2.43 14.52 5.18
CA SER A 385 1.00 14.41 4.89
C SER A 385 0.23 15.26 5.89
N GLN A 386 -0.60 16.15 5.38
CA GLN A 386 -1.44 17.03 6.19
C GLN A 386 -2.89 16.52 6.18
N PHE A 387 -3.48 16.43 7.35
CA PHE A 387 -4.86 16.02 7.54
C PHE A 387 -5.65 17.12 8.27
N THR A 388 -6.77 17.53 7.71
CA THR A 388 -7.68 18.50 8.34
C THR A 388 -8.86 17.80 9.01
N ALA A 389 -9.21 18.25 10.21
CA ALA A 389 -10.37 17.74 10.96
C ALA A 389 -11.69 18.45 10.61
N VAL A 390 -12.65 18.31 11.49
CA VAL A 390 -13.90 19.08 11.47
C VAL A 390 -13.62 20.49 11.95
N TYR A 391 -14.20 21.51 11.31
CA TYR A 391 -14.11 22.89 11.72
C TYR A 391 -14.62 23.08 13.16
N ARG A 392 -13.88 23.78 13.99
CA ARG A 392 -14.27 24.19 15.35
C ARG A 392 -15.03 25.51 15.23
N LEU A 393 -16.35 25.41 15.30
CA LEU A 393 -17.21 26.58 15.13
C LEU A 393 -17.00 27.63 16.23
N PRO A 394 -17.21 28.93 15.93
CA PRO A 394 -17.09 30.00 16.93
C PRO A 394 -17.92 29.75 18.17
N GLY A 395 -19.13 29.21 18.02
CA GLY A 395 -20.05 28.90 19.13
C GLY A 395 -19.62 27.70 20.00
N TRP A 396 -18.54 26.97 19.67
CA TRP A 396 -18.09 25.85 20.49
C TRP A 396 -17.13 26.27 21.59
N THR A 397 -17.59 27.06 22.54
CA THR A 397 -16.81 27.68 23.60
C THR A 397 -16.03 26.72 24.49
N SER A 398 -16.43 25.44 24.57
CA SER A 398 -15.65 24.42 25.27
C SER A 398 -14.38 23.98 24.51
N ARG A 399 -14.29 24.29 23.22
CA ARG A 399 -13.19 23.91 22.33
C ARG A 399 -12.56 25.07 21.59
N ASN A 400 -13.13 26.26 21.65
CA ASN A 400 -12.64 27.49 21.03
C ASN A 400 -12.48 28.61 22.07
N ASN A 401 -11.50 29.47 21.84
CA ASN A 401 -11.34 30.75 22.49
C ASN A 401 -11.49 31.85 21.45
N ASN A 402 -12.56 32.63 21.52
CA ASN A 402 -12.91 33.62 20.51
C ASN A 402 -11.95 34.82 20.44
N PHE A 403 -11.10 35.02 21.46
CA PHE A 403 -10.02 36.03 21.39
C PHE A 403 -8.82 35.54 20.54
N ILE A 404 -8.61 34.20 20.48
CA ILE A 404 -7.57 33.63 19.62
C ILE A 404 -8.14 33.38 18.21
N TYR A 405 -9.32 32.74 18.14
CA TYR A 405 -10.01 32.40 16.89
C TYR A 405 -11.45 32.91 16.88
N PRO A 406 -11.63 34.21 16.53
CA PRO A 406 -12.98 34.86 16.58
C PRO A 406 -14.02 34.14 15.70
N ASP A 407 -13.58 33.61 14.57
CA ASP A 407 -14.44 32.90 13.63
C ASP A 407 -14.29 31.37 13.73
N GLY A 408 -13.70 30.88 14.83
CA GLY A 408 -13.37 29.49 14.97
C GLY A 408 -12.14 29.11 14.15
N PHE A 409 -11.86 27.81 14.03
CA PHE A 409 -10.65 27.31 13.34
C PHE A 409 -10.83 25.91 12.79
N LEU A 410 -10.03 25.59 11.78
CA LEU A 410 -9.88 24.26 11.22
C LEU A 410 -8.53 23.69 11.65
N PRO A 411 -8.47 22.79 12.65
CA PRO A 411 -7.19 22.25 13.07
C PRO A 411 -6.63 21.31 12.00
N ASP A 412 -5.33 21.43 11.77
CA ASP A 412 -4.56 20.61 10.85
C ASP A 412 -3.62 19.70 11.63
N MET A 413 -3.53 18.45 11.22
CA MET A 413 -2.53 17.50 11.70
C MET A 413 -1.53 17.22 10.60
N GLU A 414 -0.28 17.57 10.84
CA GLU A 414 0.84 17.27 9.96
C GLU A 414 1.55 16.02 10.46
N ASN A 415 1.65 15.03 9.59
CA ASN A 415 2.37 13.79 9.84
C ASN A 415 3.66 13.81 9.04
N ASN A 416 4.80 13.80 9.71
CA ASN A 416 6.09 13.62 9.08
C ASN A 416 6.54 12.17 9.28
N ILE A 417 6.68 11.44 8.14
CA ILE A 417 7.00 10.03 8.10
C ILE A 417 8.39 9.88 7.49
N VAL A 418 9.37 9.47 8.30
CA VAL A 418 10.71 9.13 7.82
C VAL A 418 10.87 7.61 7.88
N ASP A 419 11.11 7.01 6.70
CA ASP A 419 11.28 5.56 6.56
C ASP A 419 12.63 5.28 5.90
N GLY A 420 13.44 4.43 6.51
CA GLY A 420 14.74 4.06 5.99
C GLY A 420 15.06 2.59 6.16
N SER A 421 15.70 2.00 5.16
CA SER A 421 16.19 0.63 5.27
C SER A 421 17.46 0.41 4.46
N ILE A 422 18.29 -0.51 4.94
CA ILE A 422 19.47 -0.99 4.25
C ILE A 422 19.58 -2.50 4.43
N ALA A 423 19.85 -3.20 3.35
CA ALA A 423 20.21 -4.61 3.34
C ALA A 423 21.62 -4.75 2.78
N VAL A 424 22.46 -5.53 3.43
CA VAL A 424 23.80 -5.89 2.96
C VAL A 424 23.96 -7.41 3.07
N GLY A 425 24.62 -8.00 2.10
CA GLY A 425 24.88 -9.44 2.15
C GLY A 425 26.00 -9.88 1.25
N ILE A 426 26.46 -11.09 1.51
CA ILE A 426 27.38 -11.83 0.67
C ILE A 426 26.73 -13.15 0.32
N LYS A 427 26.67 -13.43 -0.97
CA LYS A 427 26.14 -14.69 -1.49
C LYS A 427 27.16 -15.35 -2.40
N GLY A 428 27.18 -16.66 -2.37
CA GLY A 428 28.14 -17.40 -3.19
C GLY A 428 27.98 -18.91 -3.07
N LYS A 429 28.97 -19.66 -3.60
CA LYS A 429 29.02 -21.12 -3.50
C LYS A 429 30.10 -21.56 -2.52
N VAL A 430 29.73 -22.46 -1.61
CA VAL A 430 30.65 -23.19 -0.73
C VAL A 430 30.49 -24.67 -1.08
N GLY A 431 31.44 -25.22 -1.82
CA GLY A 431 31.25 -26.49 -2.52
C GLY A 431 30.08 -26.38 -3.51
N ASP A 432 29.11 -27.29 -3.38
CA ASP A 432 27.90 -27.29 -4.23
C ASP A 432 26.72 -26.55 -3.62
N TRP A 433 26.87 -25.97 -2.44
CA TRP A 433 25.82 -25.22 -1.75
C TRP A 433 25.88 -23.74 -2.11
N ASN A 434 24.75 -23.18 -2.51
CA ASN A 434 24.58 -21.74 -2.52
C ASN A 434 24.37 -21.27 -1.07
N VAL A 435 25.11 -20.25 -0.69
CA VAL A 435 25.09 -19.67 0.67
C VAL A 435 24.83 -18.18 0.54
N ASP A 436 23.94 -17.64 1.38
CA ASP A 436 23.63 -16.21 1.47
C ASP A 436 23.61 -15.79 2.94
N LEU A 437 24.58 -14.97 3.33
CA LEU A 437 24.62 -14.30 4.63
C LEU A 437 24.22 -12.85 4.44
N SER A 438 23.22 -12.41 5.18
CA SER A 438 22.66 -11.06 5.03
C SER A 438 22.25 -10.43 6.34
N ASN A 439 22.32 -9.11 6.40
CA ASN A 439 21.71 -8.30 7.46
C ASN A 439 20.81 -7.23 6.81
N VAL A 440 19.63 -7.06 7.39
CA VAL A 440 18.66 -6.03 6.99
C VAL A 440 18.30 -5.20 8.20
N PHE A 441 18.57 -3.91 8.13
CA PHE A 441 18.15 -2.92 9.11
C PHE A 441 17.08 -2.03 8.50
N GLY A 442 16.02 -1.73 9.27
CA GLY A 442 15.00 -0.78 8.87
C GLY A 442 14.40 -0.05 10.07
N LYS A 443 14.04 1.21 9.86
CA LYS A 443 13.39 2.06 10.86
C LYS A 443 12.36 2.96 10.20
N ASN A 444 11.19 3.04 10.83
CA ASN A 444 10.14 3.99 10.49
C ASN A 444 9.90 4.91 11.69
N SER A 445 9.81 6.21 11.43
CA SER A 445 9.48 7.26 12.41
C SER A 445 8.24 8.00 11.91
N PHE A 446 7.25 8.15 12.77
CA PHE A 446 5.99 8.82 12.48
C PHE A 446 5.78 9.93 13.52
N SER A 447 5.99 11.18 13.15
CA SER A 447 5.84 12.35 14.01
C SER A 447 4.50 13.02 13.77
N ASN A 448 3.88 13.51 14.84
CA ASN A 448 2.60 14.20 14.82
C ASN A 448 2.81 15.65 15.24
N ARG A 449 2.41 16.59 14.39
CA ARG A 449 2.33 18.02 14.68
C ARG A 449 0.89 18.48 14.47
N VAL A 450 0.38 19.29 15.34
CA VAL A 450 -0.98 19.86 15.24
C VAL A 450 -0.87 21.36 15.11
N ASP A 451 -1.32 21.89 13.98
CA ASP A 451 -1.29 23.32 13.66
C ASP A 451 -2.72 23.86 13.59
N ASN A 452 -2.86 25.19 13.57
CA ASN A 452 -4.16 25.88 13.58
C ASN A 452 -5.09 25.31 14.68
N SER A 453 -4.57 25.13 15.87
CA SER A 453 -5.27 24.50 16.99
C SER A 453 -5.15 25.35 18.25
N LEU A 454 -5.76 24.90 19.32
CA LEU A 454 -5.55 25.45 20.66
C LEU A 454 -5.86 24.41 21.73
N ASN A 455 -5.23 24.57 22.88
CA ASN A 455 -5.62 23.92 24.11
C ASN A 455 -6.58 24.87 24.86
N ALA A 456 -7.88 24.57 24.75
CA ALA A 456 -8.92 25.46 25.32
C ALA A 456 -8.75 25.67 26.82
N SER A 457 -8.23 24.69 27.55
CA SER A 457 -8.00 24.78 29.00
C SER A 457 -6.91 25.80 29.40
N LEU A 458 -6.00 26.17 28.50
CA LEU A 458 -4.94 27.17 28.73
C LEU A 458 -5.40 28.60 28.45
N GLY A 459 -6.63 28.80 27.95
CA GLY A 459 -7.18 30.12 27.65
C GLY A 459 -6.29 30.89 26.67
N LEU A 460 -5.98 32.16 26.95
CA LEU A 460 -5.15 33.03 26.11
C LEU A 460 -3.67 32.64 26.06
N LYS A 461 -3.22 31.77 26.98
CA LYS A 461 -1.83 31.26 26.99
C LYS A 461 -1.66 30.06 26.08
N SER A 462 -2.70 29.60 25.42
CA SER A 462 -2.60 28.46 24.54
C SER A 462 -1.69 28.76 23.33
N PRO A 463 -0.72 27.90 23.03
CA PRO A 463 -0.11 27.89 21.70
C PRO A 463 -1.16 27.55 20.64
N THR A 464 -0.85 27.85 19.37
CA THR A 464 -1.68 27.51 18.21
C THR A 464 -1.05 26.41 17.33
N SER A 465 0.13 25.94 17.71
CA SER A 465 0.88 24.86 17.09
C SER A 465 1.52 24.00 18.18
N PHE A 466 1.53 22.68 17.98
CA PHE A 466 1.92 21.71 19.00
C PHE A 466 2.75 20.57 18.41
N ASP A 467 3.88 20.21 19.03
CA ASP A 467 4.48 18.88 18.85
C ASP A 467 3.69 17.86 19.69
N ALA A 468 2.93 17.02 19.03
CA ALA A 468 2.10 16.02 19.70
C ALA A 468 2.84 14.68 19.93
N GLY A 469 4.15 14.63 19.64
CA GLY A 469 4.99 13.47 19.87
C GLY A 469 5.08 12.54 18.66
N ARG A 470 5.75 11.39 18.84
CA ARG A 470 6.07 10.49 17.74
C ARG A 470 6.09 9.01 18.13
N TYR A 471 5.94 8.16 17.12
CA TYR A 471 6.20 6.72 17.18
C TYR A 471 7.47 6.38 16.41
N ASN A 472 8.20 5.38 16.87
CA ASN A 472 9.29 4.75 16.12
C ASN A 472 9.09 3.23 16.12
N ALA A 473 9.28 2.60 14.98
CA ALA A 473 9.40 1.15 14.86
C ALA A 473 10.71 0.80 14.17
N GLY A 474 11.43 -0.17 14.69
CA GLY A 474 12.70 -0.62 14.13
C GLY A 474 12.76 -2.13 14.00
N GLN A 475 13.52 -2.60 13.03
CA GLN A 475 13.78 -4.02 12.82
C GLN A 475 15.21 -4.22 12.34
N ASN A 476 15.92 -5.19 12.95
CA ASN A 476 17.19 -5.69 12.45
C ASN A 476 17.07 -7.21 12.26
N THR A 477 17.41 -7.71 11.07
CA THR A 477 17.28 -9.12 10.74
C THR A 477 18.57 -9.63 10.12
N THR A 478 19.24 -10.58 10.79
CA THR A 478 20.38 -11.33 10.26
C THR A 478 19.90 -12.70 9.81
N GLY A 479 20.26 -13.12 8.61
CA GLY A 479 19.88 -14.41 8.04
C GLY A 479 21.05 -15.11 7.40
N LEU A 480 21.08 -16.43 7.53
CA LEU A 480 22.03 -17.34 6.87
C LEU A 480 21.21 -18.42 6.17
N ASP A 481 21.27 -18.44 4.86
CA ASP A 481 20.49 -19.32 3.99
C ASP A 481 21.42 -20.24 3.20
N PHE A 482 21.04 -21.52 3.09
CA PHE A 482 21.71 -22.53 2.28
C PHE A 482 20.72 -23.13 1.30
N SER A 483 21.17 -23.38 0.05
CA SER A 483 20.37 -24.14 -0.93
C SER A 483 21.26 -24.97 -1.85
N ARG A 484 20.77 -26.15 -2.24
CA ARG A 484 21.44 -27.02 -3.21
C ARG A 484 20.42 -27.78 -4.05
N TYR A 485 20.68 -27.85 -5.34
CA TYR A 485 19.91 -28.64 -6.28
C TYR A 485 20.68 -29.93 -6.63
N PHE A 486 20.03 -31.09 -6.49
CA PHE A 486 20.53 -32.41 -6.75
C PHE A 486 19.88 -32.97 -8.02
N GLU A 487 20.54 -32.86 -9.17
CA GLU A 487 19.99 -33.23 -10.47
C GLU A 487 19.70 -34.73 -10.59
N LYS A 488 20.54 -35.58 -9.91
CA LYS A 488 20.49 -37.04 -10.02
C LYS A 488 19.47 -37.72 -9.10
N VAL A 489 18.80 -36.95 -8.21
CA VAL A 489 17.77 -37.53 -7.33
C VAL A 489 16.43 -37.46 -8.04
N LEU A 490 15.91 -38.59 -8.50
CA LEU A 490 14.71 -38.69 -9.35
C LEU A 490 14.79 -37.78 -10.58
N LYS A 491 13.98 -36.73 -10.64
CA LYS A 491 14.00 -35.71 -11.71
C LYS A 491 14.42 -34.33 -11.14
N GLY A 492 15.13 -34.33 -10.04
CA GLY A 492 15.70 -33.15 -9.37
C GLY A 492 15.12 -32.92 -8.00
N LEU A 493 16.00 -32.75 -7.03
CA LEU A 493 15.69 -32.43 -5.63
C LEU A 493 16.36 -31.12 -5.27
N ASN A 494 15.59 -30.12 -4.83
CA ASN A 494 16.12 -28.93 -4.18
C ASN A 494 15.95 -29.04 -2.67
N VAL A 495 17.02 -28.77 -1.95
CA VAL A 495 17.03 -28.70 -0.48
C VAL A 495 17.51 -27.32 -0.07
N ALA A 496 16.76 -26.66 0.78
CA ALA A 496 17.15 -25.38 1.36
C ALA A 496 16.89 -25.38 2.86
N PHE A 497 17.76 -24.76 3.62
CA PHE A 497 17.61 -24.56 5.06
C PHE A 497 18.33 -23.29 5.50
N GLY A 498 18.00 -22.80 6.67
CA GLY A 498 18.65 -21.59 7.16
C GLY A 498 18.25 -21.23 8.58
N ALA A 499 18.93 -20.22 9.09
CA ALA A 499 18.69 -19.63 10.39
C ALA A 499 18.51 -18.12 10.27
N GLN A 500 17.72 -17.56 11.17
CA GLN A 500 17.44 -16.12 11.20
C GLN A 500 17.38 -15.64 12.64
N HIS A 501 18.00 -14.50 12.90
CA HIS A 501 17.83 -13.75 14.15
C HIS A 501 17.29 -12.37 13.84
N ARG A 502 16.19 -11.96 14.51
CA ARG A 502 15.52 -10.69 14.30
C ARG A 502 15.28 -9.98 15.62
N ILE A 503 15.55 -8.68 15.66
CA ILE A 503 15.23 -7.79 16.77
C ILE A 503 14.20 -6.79 16.24
N GLU A 504 13.09 -6.65 16.94
CA GLU A 504 12.05 -5.65 16.68
C GLU A 504 11.97 -4.69 17.85
N SER A 505 11.75 -3.41 17.59
CA SER A 505 11.61 -2.37 18.60
C SER A 505 10.43 -1.46 18.32
N PHE A 506 9.82 -0.93 19.37
CA PHE A 506 8.78 0.07 19.31
C PHE A 506 8.97 1.13 20.39
N GLN A 507 8.78 2.39 20.06
CA GLN A 507 8.95 3.50 20.94
C GLN A 507 7.83 4.53 20.74
N ILE A 508 7.33 5.06 21.88
CA ILE A 508 6.49 6.26 21.93
C ILE A 508 7.30 7.34 22.62
N ILE A 509 7.38 8.52 22.01
CA ILE A 509 8.04 9.71 22.57
C ILE A 509 6.94 10.73 22.85
N ALA A 510 6.94 11.27 24.07
CA ALA A 510 5.98 12.27 24.50
C ALA A 510 6.05 13.54 23.65
N GLY A 511 4.90 14.22 23.52
CA GLY A 511 4.79 15.54 22.95
C GLY A 511 5.18 16.64 23.95
N GLU A 512 5.08 17.88 23.51
CA GLU A 512 5.23 19.03 24.38
C GLU A 512 4.05 19.16 25.37
N GLU A 513 4.28 19.74 26.54
CA GLU A 513 3.27 19.81 27.61
C GLU A 513 1.96 20.47 27.16
N GLY A 514 2.02 21.55 26.39
CA GLY A 514 0.84 22.26 25.89
C GLY A 514 -0.07 21.36 25.05
N SER A 515 0.49 20.31 24.39
CA SER A 515 -0.25 19.42 23.52
C SER A 515 -1.16 18.42 24.25
N TYR A 516 -0.95 18.17 25.55
CA TYR A 516 -1.70 17.18 26.33
C TYR A 516 -2.16 17.68 27.71
N SER A 517 -1.60 18.79 28.24
CA SER A 517 -1.89 19.27 29.60
C SER A 517 -3.33 19.78 29.70
N LYS A 518 -3.88 19.66 30.91
CA LYS A 518 -5.08 20.37 31.36
C LYS A 518 -4.65 21.38 32.38
N ALA A 519 -5.01 22.65 32.19
CA ALA A 519 -4.65 23.67 33.15
C ALA A 519 -5.28 23.41 34.52
N ASP A 520 -4.51 23.65 35.58
CA ASP A 520 -5.05 23.69 36.95
C ASP A 520 -5.92 24.95 37.11
N GLN A 521 -7.05 24.81 37.79
CA GLN A 521 -7.98 25.91 38.09
C GLN A 521 -7.32 27.12 38.76
N ARG A 522 -6.15 26.93 39.39
CA ARG A 522 -5.40 28.00 40.08
C ARG A 522 -4.57 28.86 39.12
N THR A 523 -4.34 28.43 37.90
CA THR A 523 -3.45 29.13 36.96
C THR A 523 -4.19 29.92 35.89
N ILE A 524 -5.51 29.84 35.82
CA ILE A 524 -6.30 30.61 34.88
C ILE A 524 -6.70 31.93 35.50
N VAL A 525 -5.98 32.97 35.16
CA VAL A 525 -6.21 34.33 35.65
C VAL A 525 -7.28 35.07 34.87
N ASP A 526 -7.67 34.57 33.67
CA ASP A 526 -8.68 35.26 32.83
C ASP A 526 -9.45 34.27 31.96
N VAL A 527 -10.56 33.76 32.49
CA VAL A 527 -11.70 33.41 31.63
C VAL A 527 -12.47 34.72 31.45
N ASP A 528 -12.11 35.51 30.45
CA ASP A 528 -12.87 36.71 30.13
C ASP A 528 -14.29 36.28 29.77
N THR A 529 -15.26 36.70 30.57
CA THR A 529 -16.69 36.46 30.38
C THR A 529 -17.29 37.43 29.37
N THR A 530 -16.49 38.35 28.81
CA THR A 530 -16.94 39.27 27.78
C THR A 530 -17.11 38.55 26.44
N THR A 531 -17.98 39.01 25.63
CA THR A 531 -18.38 38.40 24.33
C THR A 531 -17.31 38.58 23.23
N GLY A 532 -16.12 39.07 23.53
CA GLY A 532 -15.08 39.32 22.54
C GLY A 532 -15.52 40.22 21.37
N GLY A 533 -16.55 41.06 21.59
CA GLY A 533 -17.12 41.91 20.56
C GLY A 533 -17.99 41.19 19.53
N ILE A 534 -18.24 39.91 19.70
CA ILE A 534 -19.13 39.14 18.84
C ILE A 534 -20.52 39.08 19.48
N PRO A 535 -21.54 39.70 18.90
CA PRO A 535 -22.91 39.55 19.38
C PRO A 535 -23.28 38.07 19.48
N TYR A 536 -24.00 37.71 20.56
CA TYR A 536 -24.49 36.36 20.81
C TYR A 536 -23.47 35.30 21.26
N LEU A 537 -22.15 35.61 21.32
CA LEU A 537 -21.18 34.75 21.97
C LEU A 537 -20.94 35.24 23.40
N SER A 538 -21.25 34.44 24.36
CA SER A 538 -20.94 34.69 25.77
C SER A 538 -20.19 33.51 26.34
N ASN A 539 -19.05 33.74 26.95
CA ASN A 539 -18.35 32.73 27.74
C ASN A 539 -19.05 32.50 29.12
N ALA A 540 -20.14 33.18 29.38
CA ALA A 540 -20.88 33.11 30.68
C ALA A 540 -21.45 31.68 30.96
N GLY A 541 -21.49 30.80 30.01
CA GLY A 541 -21.86 29.38 30.21
C GLY A 541 -20.71 28.48 30.64
N VAL A 542 -19.46 28.93 30.56
CA VAL A 542 -18.27 28.17 30.99
C VAL A 542 -17.96 28.54 32.46
N THR A 543 -18.80 28.03 33.35
CA THR A 543 -18.63 28.28 34.80
C THR A 543 -17.57 27.41 35.45
N SER A 544 -16.99 26.46 34.72
CA SER A 544 -16.02 25.50 35.22
C SER A 544 -15.06 25.09 34.14
N LEU A 545 -13.74 25.07 34.43
CA LEU A 545 -12.67 24.49 33.61
C LEU A 545 -12.90 23.03 33.29
N ASN A 546 -13.73 22.32 34.04
CA ASN A 546 -14.07 20.93 33.80
C ASN A 546 -14.77 20.69 32.44
N GLY A 547 -15.32 21.73 31.82
CA GLY A 547 -15.95 21.67 30.50
C GLY A 547 -15.04 21.99 29.32
N LEU A 548 -13.83 22.56 29.56
CA LEU A 548 -12.89 22.95 28.49
C LEU A 548 -12.06 21.75 28.03
N ALA A 549 -11.89 21.63 26.71
CA ALA A 549 -11.04 20.61 26.14
C ALA A 549 -9.57 20.82 26.51
N ALA A 550 -8.95 19.77 26.98
CA ALA A 550 -7.52 19.74 27.28
C ALA A 550 -6.71 19.40 26.01
N GLY A 551 -5.47 19.87 25.94
CA GLY A 551 -4.53 19.54 24.89
C GLY A 551 -4.90 20.05 23.50
N SER A 552 -4.07 19.71 22.50
CA SER A 552 -4.31 20.06 21.11
C SER A 552 -5.55 19.37 20.55
N GLN A 553 -6.29 20.08 19.71
CA GLN A 553 -7.50 19.57 19.06
C GLN A 553 -7.12 18.64 17.90
N ILE A 554 -7.94 17.64 17.58
CA ILE A 554 -7.73 16.58 16.59
C ILE A 554 -6.91 15.40 17.13
N HIS A 555 -5.77 15.63 17.76
CA HIS A 555 -4.92 14.62 18.37
C HIS A 555 -4.29 15.19 19.63
N LEU A 556 -4.57 14.59 20.79
CA LEU A 556 -3.85 14.94 22.01
C LEU A 556 -2.42 14.40 21.91
N GLY A 557 -1.46 15.23 22.33
CA GLY A 557 -0.08 14.81 22.43
C GLY A 557 0.11 13.64 23.42
N PHE A 558 1.09 12.81 23.13
CA PHE A 558 1.46 11.72 24.04
C PHE A 558 2.01 12.31 25.32
N ARG A 559 1.50 11.81 26.44
CA ARG A 559 1.95 12.20 27.77
C ARG A 559 3.24 11.45 28.13
N PRO A 560 4.06 11.98 29.06
CA PRO A 560 5.26 11.29 29.56
C PRO A 560 4.98 9.86 30.06
N GLU A 561 3.85 9.64 30.73
CA GLU A 561 3.43 8.32 31.22
C GLU A 561 3.05 7.33 30.10
N ASN A 562 2.83 7.83 28.88
CA ASN A 562 2.61 7.01 27.69
C ASN A 562 3.91 6.66 26.96
N ALA A 563 5.03 7.29 27.35
CA ALA A 563 6.33 7.02 26.73
C ALA A 563 6.75 5.57 27.00
N VAL A 564 7.17 4.89 25.95
CA VAL A 564 7.62 3.49 26.02
C VAL A 564 8.78 3.27 25.07
N ASN A 565 9.69 2.39 25.45
CA ASN A 565 10.78 1.92 24.61
C ASN A 565 10.96 0.43 24.86
N VAL A 566 10.48 -0.40 23.94
CA VAL A 566 10.41 -1.85 24.10
C VAL A 566 11.01 -2.55 22.89
N SER A 567 11.53 -3.74 23.11
CA SER A 567 12.05 -4.60 22.05
C SER A 567 11.76 -6.05 22.33
N ARG A 568 11.79 -6.86 21.27
CA ARG A 568 11.77 -8.33 21.37
C ARG A 568 12.78 -8.94 20.41
N SER A 569 13.29 -10.11 20.74
CA SER A 569 14.13 -10.91 19.87
C SER A 569 13.39 -12.14 19.36
N ILE A 570 13.70 -12.53 18.13
CA ILE A 570 13.13 -13.69 17.45
C ILE A 570 14.29 -14.50 16.87
N THR A 571 14.36 -15.79 17.21
CA THR A 571 15.31 -16.72 16.59
C THR A 571 14.54 -17.80 15.85
N ALA A 572 14.92 -18.07 14.61
CA ALA A 572 14.21 -19.01 13.76
C ALA A 572 15.14 -19.93 13.00
N GLY A 573 14.68 -21.16 12.78
CA GLY A 573 15.29 -22.11 11.84
C GLY A 573 14.23 -22.67 10.90
N TYR A 574 14.60 -22.93 9.64
CA TYR A 574 13.70 -23.51 8.65
C TYR A 574 14.39 -24.53 7.76
N ALA A 575 13.57 -25.41 7.18
CA ALA A 575 13.96 -26.31 6.10
C ALA A 575 12.86 -26.36 5.04
N ASP A 576 13.25 -26.42 3.76
CA ASP A 576 12.39 -26.46 2.58
C ASP A 576 12.94 -27.49 1.58
N VAL A 577 12.06 -28.36 1.06
CA VAL A 577 12.42 -29.42 0.14
C VAL A 577 11.45 -29.41 -1.03
N GLU A 578 11.98 -29.39 -2.26
CA GLU A 578 11.18 -29.52 -3.49
C GLU A 578 11.72 -30.71 -4.29
N LEU A 579 10.88 -31.73 -4.55
CA LEU A 579 11.22 -32.93 -5.26
C LEU A 579 10.40 -33.07 -6.54
N ASN A 580 11.07 -33.09 -7.69
CA ASN A 580 10.47 -33.53 -8.94
C ASN A 580 10.47 -35.08 -8.97
N VAL A 581 9.34 -35.70 -8.58
CA VAL A 581 9.18 -37.15 -8.58
C VAL A 581 9.27 -37.70 -10.01
N THR A 582 8.59 -37.00 -10.93
CA THR A 582 8.68 -37.22 -12.38
C THR A 582 8.84 -35.86 -13.08
N LYS A 583 8.98 -35.83 -14.41
CA LYS A 583 8.92 -34.56 -15.18
C LYS A 583 7.55 -33.87 -15.01
N ALA A 584 6.50 -34.62 -14.73
CA ALA A 584 5.15 -34.09 -14.59
C ALA A 584 4.76 -33.78 -13.13
N TRP A 585 5.35 -34.47 -12.15
CA TRP A 585 4.91 -34.39 -10.75
C TRP A 585 5.97 -33.80 -9.83
N LEU A 586 5.62 -32.69 -9.20
CA LEU A 586 6.39 -31.97 -8.17
C LEU A 586 5.66 -32.12 -6.82
N ILE A 587 6.42 -32.41 -5.77
CA ILE A 587 5.98 -32.29 -4.39
C ILE A 587 6.94 -31.37 -3.63
N SER A 588 6.44 -30.61 -2.68
CA SER A 588 7.25 -29.78 -1.82
C SER A 588 6.75 -29.77 -0.37
N GLY A 589 7.68 -29.60 0.57
CA GLY A 589 7.41 -29.49 1.99
C GLY A 589 8.34 -28.48 2.63
N ALA A 590 7.81 -27.68 3.54
CA ALA A 590 8.60 -26.74 4.33
C ALA A 590 8.16 -26.78 5.80
N GLY A 591 9.12 -26.58 6.70
CA GLY A 591 8.91 -26.44 8.14
C GLY A 591 9.76 -25.32 8.73
N ARG A 592 9.20 -24.59 9.69
CA ARG A 592 9.88 -23.50 10.38
C ARG A 592 9.51 -23.47 11.84
N ALA A 593 10.51 -23.37 12.70
CA ALA A 593 10.40 -23.16 14.12
C ALA A 593 10.92 -21.76 14.47
N GLU A 594 10.16 -21.00 15.25
CA GLU A 594 10.54 -19.67 15.73
C GLU A 594 10.36 -19.59 17.24
N TYR A 595 11.30 -18.95 17.91
CA TYR A 595 11.23 -18.59 19.32
C TYR A 595 11.17 -17.08 19.47
N PHE A 596 10.13 -16.59 20.12
CA PHE A 596 9.92 -15.18 20.47
C PHE A 596 10.17 -14.97 21.95
N SER A 597 10.92 -13.93 22.30
CA SER A 597 11.28 -13.64 23.70
C SER A 597 10.09 -13.26 24.59
N ASP A 598 8.96 -12.85 24.01
CA ASP A 598 7.76 -12.38 24.72
C ASP A 598 6.65 -13.43 24.88
N PHE A 599 6.51 -14.39 23.95
CA PHE A 599 5.46 -15.41 24.02
C PHE A 599 5.90 -16.86 23.69
N GLY A 600 7.19 -17.10 23.38
CA GLY A 600 7.76 -18.43 23.24
C GLY A 600 7.74 -19.01 21.83
N ASN A 601 7.53 -20.33 21.72
CA ASN A 601 7.73 -21.09 20.48
C ASN A 601 6.50 -21.12 19.58
N VAL A 602 6.75 -21.04 18.26
CA VAL A 602 5.77 -21.29 17.21
C VAL A 602 6.38 -22.20 16.16
N PHE A 603 5.60 -23.17 15.68
CA PHE A 603 5.96 -24.05 14.57
C PHE A 603 4.95 -23.90 13.43
N THR A 604 5.43 -23.77 12.20
CA THR A 604 4.63 -23.73 10.99
C THR A 604 5.14 -24.70 9.94
N TRP A 605 4.22 -25.22 9.13
CA TRP A 605 4.54 -26.12 8.03
C TRP A 605 3.73 -25.80 6.78
N LYS A 606 4.25 -26.23 5.64
CA LYS A 606 3.58 -26.16 4.35
C LYS A 606 3.86 -27.45 3.57
N ALA A 607 2.84 -28.00 2.93
CA ALA A 607 2.95 -29.05 1.93
C ALA A 607 2.27 -28.58 0.65
N ALA A 608 2.91 -28.79 -0.50
CA ALA A 608 2.33 -28.44 -1.78
C ALA A 608 2.70 -29.44 -2.87
N THR A 609 1.86 -29.54 -3.88
CA THR A 609 2.07 -30.41 -5.03
C THR A 609 1.61 -29.75 -6.32
N ARG A 610 2.24 -30.12 -7.41
CA ARG A 610 1.82 -29.75 -8.77
C ARG A 610 1.94 -30.97 -9.68
N TYR A 611 0.89 -31.22 -10.46
CA TYR A 611 0.88 -32.26 -11.49
C TYR A 611 0.58 -31.65 -12.86
N SER A 612 1.44 -31.90 -13.85
CA SER A 612 1.29 -31.46 -15.23
C SER A 612 0.63 -32.56 -16.05
N PHE A 613 -0.64 -32.38 -16.42
CA PHE A 613 -1.36 -33.28 -17.32
C PHE A 613 -0.86 -33.16 -18.76
N ALA A 614 -0.48 -31.91 -19.13
CA ALA A 614 0.11 -31.60 -20.43
C ALA A 614 1.14 -30.46 -20.22
N ARG A 615 1.98 -30.19 -21.22
CA ARG A 615 2.93 -29.06 -21.14
C ARG A 615 2.25 -27.71 -20.88
N TRP A 616 0.99 -27.58 -21.26
CA TRP A 616 0.19 -26.39 -21.17
C TRP A 616 -0.82 -26.40 -20.02
N LEU A 617 -0.97 -27.50 -19.26
CA LEU A 617 -2.00 -27.65 -18.24
C LEU A 617 -1.44 -28.27 -16.95
N ASN A 618 -1.49 -27.51 -15.86
CA ASN A 618 -1.09 -27.99 -14.54
C ASN A 618 -2.22 -27.83 -13.54
N ILE A 619 -2.32 -28.78 -12.62
CA ILE A 619 -3.09 -28.69 -11.38
C ILE A 619 -2.10 -28.56 -10.22
N ARG A 620 -2.45 -27.77 -9.23
CA ARG A 620 -1.64 -27.57 -8.01
C ARG A 620 -2.54 -27.55 -6.78
N GLY A 621 -1.99 -27.98 -5.64
CA GLY A 621 -2.67 -27.93 -4.36
C GLY A 621 -1.71 -27.68 -3.24
N SER A 622 -2.14 -26.96 -2.21
CA SER A 622 -1.34 -26.70 -1.02
C SER A 622 -2.17 -26.75 0.25
N ALA A 623 -1.51 -27.11 1.35
CA ALA A 623 -2.00 -26.98 2.71
C ALA A 623 -0.88 -26.40 3.58
N ASN A 624 -1.23 -25.46 4.44
CA ASN A 624 -0.24 -24.77 5.27
C ASN A 624 -0.81 -24.34 6.61
N THR A 625 0.08 -24.13 7.58
CA THR A 625 -0.19 -23.37 8.79
C THR A 625 0.57 -22.06 8.74
N GLY A 626 -0.01 -21.02 9.30
CA GLY A 626 0.62 -19.72 9.43
C GLY A 626 0.36 -19.14 10.82
N PHE A 627 1.05 -18.06 11.10
CA PHE A 627 0.80 -17.28 12.31
C PHE A 627 1.21 -15.83 12.10
N ARG A 628 0.69 -14.98 12.96
CA ARG A 628 1.10 -13.59 13.12
C ARG A 628 1.37 -13.29 14.59
N ALA A 629 2.55 -12.80 14.90
CA ALA A 629 2.84 -12.27 16.21
C ALA A 629 2.09 -10.94 16.41
N PRO A 630 1.49 -10.67 17.59
CA PRO A 630 1.00 -9.34 17.89
C PRO A 630 2.13 -8.33 17.73
N ASP A 631 1.89 -7.19 17.09
CA ASP A 631 2.91 -6.16 16.97
C ASP A 631 3.16 -5.50 18.34
N LEU A 632 4.42 -5.07 18.58
CA LEU A 632 4.74 -4.30 19.77
C LEU A 632 3.87 -3.03 19.85
N ALA A 633 3.61 -2.40 18.69
CA ALA A 633 2.67 -1.28 18.61
C ALA A 633 1.29 -1.68 19.15
N GLN A 634 0.69 -2.79 18.72
CA GLN A 634 -0.64 -3.23 19.20
C GLN A 634 -0.64 -3.52 20.72
N SER A 635 0.48 -3.97 21.27
CA SER A 635 0.60 -4.28 22.70
C SER A 635 0.75 -3.03 23.58
N TYR A 636 1.45 -2.01 23.08
CA TYR A 636 1.88 -0.85 23.89
C TYR A 636 1.27 0.48 23.44
N TYR A 637 0.57 0.51 22.29
CA TYR A 637 -0.03 1.72 21.77
C TYR A 637 -1.05 2.31 22.74
N THR A 638 -0.98 3.62 22.90
CA THR A 638 -1.99 4.41 23.60
C THR A 638 -2.12 5.76 22.91
N SER A 639 -3.33 6.26 22.79
CA SER A 639 -3.62 7.55 22.17
C SER A 639 -5.01 8.03 22.56
N ILE A 640 -5.21 9.33 22.65
CA ILE A 640 -6.55 9.92 22.78
C ILE A 640 -6.84 10.71 21.52
N SER A 641 -7.96 10.38 20.88
CA SER A 641 -8.45 11.08 19.70
C SER A 641 -9.85 11.64 19.92
N THR A 642 -10.13 12.81 19.37
CA THR A 642 -11.47 13.40 19.42
C THR A 642 -12.25 12.99 18.19
N THR A 643 -13.36 12.29 18.36
CA THR A 643 -14.35 12.02 17.32
C THR A 643 -15.63 12.80 17.57
N PHE A 644 -16.48 12.93 16.54
CA PHE A 644 -17.77 13.60 16.68
C PHE A 644 -18.91 12.59 16.56
N GLN A 645 -19.62 12.40 17.66
CA GLN A 645 -20.82 11.54 17.74
C GLN A 645 -22.04 12.43 17.96
N GLN A 646 -23.02 12.36 17.07
CA GLN A 646 -24.20 13.21 17.10
C GLN A 646 -23.87 14.72 17.31
N GLY A 647 -22.73 15.14 16.76
CA GLY A 647 -22.29 16.51 16.86
C GLY A 647 -21.55 16.97 18.09
N LYS A 648 -21.42 16.10 19.03
CA LYS A 648 -20.59 16.35 20.21
C LYS A 648 -19.21 15.79 19.98
N GLY A 649 -18.17 16.53 20.35
CA GLY A 649 -16.81 16.00 20.40
C GLY A 649 -16.69 15.04 21.57
N VAL A 650 -16.30 13.80 21.27
CA VAL A 650 -16.09 12.73 22.23
C VAL A 650 -14.65 12.32 22.17
N ASP A 651 -13.95 12.42 23.29
CA ASP A 651 -12.57 11.99 23.41
C ASP A 651 -12.54 10.49 23.72
N ILE A 652 -11.90 9.73 22.83
CA ILE A 652 -11.78 8.28 22.90
C ILE A 652 -10.32 7.92 23.16
N LEU A 653 -10.10 7.23 24.26
CA LEU A 653 -8.81 6.64 24.60
C LEU A 653 -8.68 5.26 23.94
N THR A 654 -7.67 5.05 23.11
CA THR A 654 -7.16 3.70 22.88
C THR A 654 -6.15 3.40 23.96
N ALA A 655 -6.49 2.49 24.85
CA ALA A 655 -5.64 2.16 25.98
C ALA A 655 -4.71 0.99 25.67
N SER A 656 -3.47 1.05 26.16
CA SER A 656 -2.49 -0.03 26.02
C SER A 656 -3.06 -1.36 26.53
N ASN A 657 -2.87 -2.43 25.75
CA ASN A 657 -3.19 -3.80 26.22
C ASN A 657 -2.40 -4.17 27.48
N GLN A 658 -1.29 -3.51 27.79
CA GLN A 658 -0.48 -3.76 29.00
C GLN A 658 -1.03 -3.03 30.24
N SER A 659 -2.06 -2.17 30.12
CA SER A 659 -2.58 -1.35 31.22
C SER A 659 -3.28 -2.17 32.31
N ALA A 660 -3.30 -1.64 33.55
CA ALA A 660 -4.07 -2.18 34.66
C ALA A 660 -5.57 -2.24 34.35
N ALA A 661 -6.09 -1.24 33.64
CA ALA A 661 -7.49 -1.21 33.21
C ALA A 661 -7.84 -2.37 32.27
N ALA A 662 -6.97 -2.74 31.34
CA ALA A 662 -7.15 -3.91 30.50
C ALA A 662 -7.22 -5.22 31.35
N ARG A 663 -6.34 -5.34 32.33
CA ARG A 663 -6.36 -6.51 33.26
C ARG A 663 -7.63 -6.55 34.11
N ALA A 664 -8.07 -5.39 34.62
CA ALA A 664 -9.31 -5.27 35.41
C ALA A 664 -10.57 -5.69 34.62
N LEU A 665 -10.58 -5.43 33.30
CA LEU A 665 -11.63 -5.92 32.38
C LEU A 665 -11.49 -7.41 32.06
N GLY A 666 -10.48 -8.12 32.59
CA GLY A 666 -10.22 -9.52 32.25
C GLY A 666 -9.64 -9.74 30.85
N ILE A 667 -9.21 -8.66 30.17
CA ILE A 667 -8.55 -8.72 28.85
C ILE A 667 -7.11 -9.25 29.07
N PRO A 668 -6.74 -10.43 28.54
CA PRO A 668 -5.40 -10.98 28.69
C PRO A 668 -4.37 -10.24 27.82
N LYS A 669 -3.08 -10.53 28.02
CA LYS A 669 -2.02 -10.14 27.09
C LYS A 669 -2.31 -10.71 25.71
N LEU A 670 -1.91 -9.98 24.67
CA LEU A 670 -2.08 -10.45 23.30
C LEU A 670 -1.29 -11.74 23.05
N THR A 671 -1.90 -12.64 22.30
CA THR A 671 -1.33 -13.91 21.87
C THR A 671 -1.25 -13.98 20.35
N PRO A 672 -0.40 -14.85 19.77
CA PRO A 672 -0.32 -14.99 18.32
C PRO A 672 -1.65 -15.41 17.68
N GLU A 673 -1.97 -14.80 16.56
CA GLU A 673 -2.98 -15.32 15.64
C GLU A 673 -2.42 -16.57 14.96
N LYS A 674 -3.27 -17.60 14.78
CA LYS A 674 -2.89 -18.84 14.11
C LYS A 674 -3.79 -19.08 12.91
N SER A 675 -3.20 -19.51 11.80
CA SER A 675 -3.98 -19.79 10.59
C SER A 675 -3.78 -21.19 10.04
N LYS A 676 -4.81 -21.66 9.32
CA LYS A 676 -4.77 -22.85 8.47
C LYS A 676 -5.23 -22.43 7.08
N GLY A 677 -4.42 -22.72 6.07
CA GLY A 677 -4.66 -22.36 4.69
C GLY A 677 -4.73 -23.60 3.80
N TYR A 678 -5.66 -23.59 2.85
CA TYR A 678 -5.81 -24.62 1.80
C TYR A 678 -6.02 -23.92 0.47
N ALA A 679 -5.33 -24.38 -0.57
CA ALA A 679 -5.51 -23.86 -1.92
C ALA A 679 -5.52 -25.00 -2.94
N LEU A 680 -6.35 -24.84 -3.97
CA LEU A 680 -6.41 -25.71 -5.15
C LEU A 680 -6.44 -24.82 -6.38
N GLY A 681 -5.51 -25.05 -7.32
CA GLY A 681 -5.35 -24.19 -8.47
C GLY A 681 -5.12 -24.93 -9.77
N LEU A 682 -5.42 -24.24 -10.86
CA LEU A 682 -5.20 -24.68 -12.23
C LEU A 682 -4.40 -23.58 -12.95
N THR A 683 -3.35 -23.97 -13.67
CA THR A 683 -2.63 -23.08 -14.58
C THR A 683 -2.64 -23.64 -16.00
N SER A 684 -2.93 -22.78 -16.97
CA SER A 684 -3.01 -23.16 -18.36
C SER A 684 -2.29 -22.14 -19.25
N ALA A 685 -1.44 -22.64 -20.15
CA ALA A 685 -0.77 -21.85 -21.19
C ALA A 685 -0.78 -22.65 -22.50
N PRO A 686 -1.94 -22.72 -23.20
CA PRO A 686 -2.09 -23.56 -24.41
C PRO A 686 -1.31 -23.04 -25.63
N GLY A 687 -0.59 -21.94 -25.51
CA GLY A 687 0.29 -21.36 -26.51
C GLY A 687 1.17 -20.29 -25.89
N SER A 688 2.01 -19.67 -26.68
CA SER A 688 2.89 -18.58 -26.21
C SER A 688 2.18 -17.25 -25.96
N ASN A 689 0.92 -17.13 -26.35
CA ASN A 689 0.15 -15.90 -26.36
C ASN A 689 -0.97 -15.86 -25.32
N ILE A 690 -1.31 -16.97 -24.66
CA ILE A 690 -2.35 -17.01 -23.64
C ILE A 690 -1.85 -17.69 -22.36
N GLU A 691 -2.17 -17.09 -21.24
CA GLU A 691 -1.91 -17.63 -19.91
C GLU A 691 -3.15 -17.43 -19.04
N LEU A 692 -3.53 -18.46 -18.29
CA LEU A 692 -4.66 -18.42 -17.36
C LEU A 692 -4.29 -19.15 -16.06
N THR A 693 -4.63 -18.55 -14.92
CA THR A 693 -4.60 -19.21 -13.62
C THR A 693 -5.96 -19.08 -12.94
N VAL A 694 -6.39 -20.11 -12.26
CA VAL A 694 -7.60 -20.13 -11.41
C VAL A 694 -7.24 -20.80 -10.10
N ASP A 695 -7.47 -20.13 -8.98
CA ASP A 695 -7.14 -20.65 -7.66
C ASP A 695 -8.33 -20.48 -6.70
N ALA A 696 -8.80 -21.58 -6.13
CA ALA A 696 -9.71 -21.60 -5.00
C ALA A 696 -8.92 -21.64 -3.70
N TYR A 697 -9.38 -20.94 -2.67
CA TYR A 697 -8.69 -20.87 -1.39
C TYR A 697 -9.65 -20.84 -0.20
N LEU A 698 -9.17 -21.37 0.93
CA LEU A 698 -9.80 -21.33 2.23
C LEU A 698 -8.74 -20.99 3.28
N ILE A 699 -9.00 -19.96 4.09
CA ILE A 699 -8.09 -19.50 5.15
C ILE A 699 -8.90 -19.32 6.43
N ASP A 700 -8.59 -20.12 7.43
CA ASP A 700 -9.12 -19.97 8.79
C ASP A 700 -8.06 -19.26 9.64
N ILE A 701 -8.45 -18.25 10.41
CA ILE A 701 -7.57 -17.54 11.33
C ILE A 701 -8.24 -17.51 12.70
N ASP A 702 -7.54 -18.06 13.69
CA ASP A 702 -7.95 -18.07 15.08
C ASP A 702 -7.29 -16.94 15.86
N ASN A 703 -8.01 -16.42 16.87
CA ASN A 703 -7.51 -15.41 17.82
C ASN A 703 -7.03 -14.13 17.14
N ARG A 704 -7.77 -13.60 16.17
CA ARG A 704 -7.42 -12.34 15.52
C ARG A 704 -7.39 -11.20 16.51
N VAL A 705 -6.34 -10.38 16.42
CA VAL A 705 -6.21 -9.15 17.18
C VAL A 705 -7.03 -8.06 16.50
N GLY A 706 -7.93 -7.48 17.22
CA GLY A 706 -8.72 -6.33 16.83
C GLY A 706 -8.71 -5.28 17.94
N ASN A 707 -9.48 -4.24 17.76
CA ASN A 707 -9.68 -3.18 18.74
C ASN A 707 -11.13 -3.21 19.18
N THR A 708 -11.39 -3.41 20.47
CA THR A 708 -12.77 -3.47 20.99
C THR A 708 -13.56 -2.24 20.57
N GLY A 709 -14.88 -2.33 20.57
CA GLY A 709 -15.72 -1.16 20.63
C GLY A 709 -15.47 -0.37 21.91
N ASN A 710 -16.16 0.76 22.05
CA ASN A 710 -15.88 1.70 23.12
C ASN A 710 -16.65 1.37 24.39
N PHE A 711 -15.95 1.20 25.51
CA PHE A 711 -16.50 1.29 26.85
C PHE A 711 -16.73 2.75 27.20
N THR A 712 -17.83 3.09 27.88
CA THR A 712 -18.18 4.49 28.21
C THR A 712 -17.94 4.81 29.67
N SER A 713 -17.46 6.03 29.95
CA SER A 713 -17.21 6.51 31.32
C SER A 713 -18.45 6.58 32.22
N THR A 714 -19.64 6.61 31.61
CA THR A 714 -20.93 6.64 32.31
C THR A 714 -21.43 5.26 32.73
N ASP A 715 -20.77 4.16 32.29
CA ASP A 715 -21.18 2.83 32.69
C ASP A 715 -20.78 2.51 34.13
N VAL A 716 -21.80 2.40 34.99
CA VAL A 716 -21.64 2.14 36.41
C VAL A 716 -21.11 0.76 36.76
N ASN A 717 -21.23 -0.20 35.81
CA ASN A 717 -20.81 -1.59 36.02
C ASN A 717 -19.33 -1.82 35.72
N LEU A 718 -18.60 -0.81 35.23
CA LEU A 718 -17.18 -0.95 34.96
C LEU A 718 -16.34 -1.10 36.23
N PRO A 719 -15.24 -1.89 36.19
CA PRO A 719 -14.29 -2.01 37.31
C PRO A 719 -13.67 -0.65 37.72
N ALA A 720 -13.24 -0.56 38.97
CA ALA A 720 -12.66 0.65 39.56
C ALA A 720 -11.45 1.18 38.78
N ASP A 721 -10.54 0.29 38.34
CA ASP A 721 -9.35 0.67 37.57
C ASP A 721 -9.71 1.30 36.22
N VAL A 722 -10.80 0.86 35.57
CA VAL A 722 -11.30 1.44 34.32
C VAL A 722 -11.90 2.82 34.58
N LYS A 723 -12.65 2.98 35.65
CA LYS A 723 -13.19 4.29 36.09
C LYS A 723 -12.06 5.27 36.42
N THR A 724 -11.01 4.79 37.10
CA THR A 724 -9.80 5.58 37.41
C THR A 724 -9.10 6.02 36.12
N LEU A 725 -8.99 5.14 35.12
CA LEU A 725 -8.43 5.49 33.81
C LEU A 725 -9.20 6.64 33.14
N PHE A 726 -10.53 6.62 33.17
CA PHE A 726 -11.35 7.72 32.65
C PHE A 726 -11.13 9.03 33.41
N GLN A 727 -11.01 8.97 34.75
CA GLN A 727 -10.76 10.16 35.59
C GLN A 727 -9.39 10.77 35.28
N GLN A 728 -8.35 9.96 35.17
CA GLN A 728 -6.98 10.41 34.89
C GLN A 728 -6.81 10.99 33.49
N THR A 729 -7.47 10.40 32.51
CA THR A 729 -7.31 10.78 31.09
C THR A 729 -8.29 11.84 30.64
N GLY A 730 -9.44 11.96 31.31
CA GLY A 730 -10.56 12.81 30.90
C GLY A 730 -11.32 12.28 29.69
N ALA A 731 -10.99 11.08 29.22
CA ALA A 731 -11.66 10.47 28.08
C ALA A 731 -13.09 10.07 28.43
N ALA A 732 -14.02 10.27 27.49
CA ALA A 732 -15.40 9.85 27.64
C ALA A 732 -15.62 8.37 27.28
N GLN A 733 -14.75 7.84 26.45
CA GLN A 733 -14.80 6.44 25.99
C GLN A 733 -13.40 5.85 25.94
N ALA A 734 -13.30 4.51 26.03
CA ALA A 734 -12.03 3.79 25.87
C ALA A 734 -12.22 2.46 25.15
N ASN A 735 -11.23 2.10 24.34
CA ASN A 735 -11.13 0.79 23.69
C ASN A 735 -9.75 0.15 23.92
N PHE A 736 -9.65 -1.16 23.64
CA PHE A 736 -8.47 -1.95 23.95
C PHE A 736 -8.14 -2.92 22.82
N PHE A 737 -6.88 -3.16 22.57
CA PHE A 737 -6.47 -4.29 21.71
C PHE A 737 -6.70 -5.61 22.43
N TYR A 738 -7.30 -6.57 21.70
CA TYR A 738 -7.65 -7.88 22.22
C TYR A 738 -7.69 -8.94 21.11
N ASN A 739 -7.47 -10.21 21.44
CA ASN A 739 -7.68 -11.33 20.53
C ASN A 739 -9.19 -11.65 20.46
N GLU A 740 -9.94 -10.83 19.72
CA GLU A 740 -11.39 -10.72 19.82
C GLU A 740 -12.16 -11.84 19.14
N PHE A 741 -11.66 -12.34 18.00
CA PHE A 741 -12.47 -13.18 17.13
C PHE A 741 -11.64 -14.14 16.28
N SER A 742 -12.32 -15.13 15.69
CA SER A 742 -11.78 -15.99 14.63
C SER A 742 -12.55 -15.74 13.33
N THR A 743 -11.89 -15.93 12.20
CA THR A 743 -12.48 -15.70 10.88
C THR A 743 -12.24 -16.86 9.93
N ARG A 744 -13.14 -17.01 8.95
CA ARG A 744 -12.99 -17.84 7.77
C ARG A 744 -13.09 -16.98 6.53
N THR A 745 -12.07 -17.06 5.68
CA THR A 745 -12.03 -16.44 4.35
C THR A 745 -12.00 -17.54 3.30
N LYS A 746 -12.95 -17.51 2.37
CA LYS A 746 -12.98 -18.42 1.22
C LYS A 746 -13.23 -17.67 -0.06
N GLY A 747 -12.66 -18.14 -1.16
CA GLY A 747 -12.84 -17.46 -2.43
C GLY A 747 -12.24 -18.21 -3.61
N VAL A 748 -12.50 -17.63 -4.78
CA VAL A 748 -11.92 -18.04 -6.06
C VAL A 748 -11.32 -16.81 -6.71
N GLU A 749 -10.10 -16.95 -7.18
CA GLU A 749 -9.36 -15.90 -7.87
C GLU A 749 -8.86 -16.43 -9.20
N PHE A 750 -9.01 -15.65 -10.26
CA PHE A 750 -8.44 -15.96 -11.55
C PHE A 750 -7.64 -14.77 -12.09
N THR A 751 -6.59 -15.05 -12.83
CA THR A 751 -5.82 -14.06 -13.60
C THR A 751 -5.46 -14.63 -14.95
N GLY A 752 -5.43 -13.78 -15.97
CA GLY A 752 -5.02 -14.20 -17.29
C GLY A 752 -4.45 -13.06 -18.11
N SER A 753 -3.70 -13.45 -19.12
CA SER A 753 -3.18 -12.55 -20.16
C SER A 753 -3.40 -13.18 -21.53
N TYR A 754 -3.67 -12.34 -22.51
CA TYR A 754 -3.79 -12.75 -23.91
C TYR A 754 -3.11 -11.72 -24.81
N LYS A 755 -2.12 -12.16 -25.58
CA LYS A 755 -1.37 -11.33 -26.53
C LYS A 755 -1.83 -11.64 -27.95
N VAL A 756 -2.26 -10.63 -28.67
CA VAL A 756 -2.64 -10.75 -30.09
C VAL A 756 -1.64 -9.95 -30.92
N LEU A 757 -0.95 -10.64 -31.81
CA LEU A 757 -0.10 -10.00 -32.83
C LEU A 757 -0.97 -9.68 -34.02
N LEU A 758 -1.03 -8.39 -34.40
CA LEU A 758 -1.73 -7.88 -35.57
C LEU A 758 -0.70 -7.44 -36.61
N ASP A 759 -1.10 -7.31 -37.87
CA ASP A 759 -0.19 -6.92 -38.98
C ASP A 759 0.54 -5.60 -38.70
N LYS A 760 -0.09 -4.66 -38.01
CA LYS A 760 0.46 -3.34 -37.70
C LYS A 760 0.52 -3.04 -36.20
N GLY A 761 0.60 -4.06 -35.35
CA GLY A 761 0.68 -3.77 -33.93
C GLY A 761 0.46 -4.99 -33.05
N ASN A 762 0.41 -4.75 -31.74
CA ASN A 762 0.10 -5.80 -30.77
C ASN A 762 -0.98 -5.32 -29.79
N LEU A 763 -1.80 -6.26 -29.38
CA LEU A 763 -2.84 -6.04 -28.39
C LEU A 763 -2.62 -6.99 -27.22
N ASN A 764 -2.42 -6.43 -26.03
CA ASN A 764 -2.23 -7.17 -24.79
C ASN A 764 -3.45 -7.00 -23.90
N PHE A 765 -4.18 -8.09 -23.66
CA PHE A 765 -5.24 -8.13 -22.67
C PHE A 765 -4.73 -8.70 -21.36
N LEU A 766 -5.04 -8.02 -20.26
CA LEU A 766 -4.88 -8.50 -18.91
C LEU A 766 -6.26 -8.53 -18.24
N PHE A 767 -6.60 -9.63 -17.63
CA PHE A 767 -7.87 -9.77 -16.94
C PHE A 767 -7.70 -10.57 -15.66
N GLY A 768 -8.52 -10.26 -14.68
CA GLY A 768 -8.52 -10.99 -13.42
C GLY A 768 -9.76 -10.69 -12.60
N GLY A 769 -10.09 -11.60 -11.70
CA GLY A 769 -11.20 -11.43 -10.78
C GLY A 769 -10.95 -12.16 -9.47
N ASN A 770 -11.44 -11.59 -8.38
CA ASN A 770 -11.48 -12.21 -7.07
C ASN A 770 -12.90 -12.17 -6.54
N PHE A 771 -13.41 -13.32 -6.14
CA PHE A 771 -14.71 -13.52 -5.51
C PHE A 771 -14.46 -14.15 -4.15
N SER A 772 -14.72 -13.41 -3.07
CA SER A 772 -14.39 -13.85 -1.72
C SER A 772 -15.52 -13.60 -0.73
N LYS A 773 -15.52 -14.35 0.35
CA LYS A 773 -16.40 -14.16 1.48
C LYS A 773 -15.61 -14.28 2.77
N ASN A 774 -15.74 -13.27 3.64
CA ASN A 774 -15.16 -13.24 4.97
C ASN A 774 -16.27 -13.41 6.01
N GLU A 775 -16.08 -14.31 6.95
CA GLU A 775 -17.04 -14.63 8.00
C GLU A 775 -16.35 -14.64 9.37
N VAL A 776 -16.98 -14.05 10.38
CA VAL A 776 -16.58 -14.23 11.78
C VAL A 776 -17.17 -15.55 12.26
N THR A 777 -16.31 -16.49 12.61
CA THR A 777 -16.73 -17.85 13.05
C THR A 777 -16.86 -17.96 14.56
N LYS A 778 -16.14 -17.13 15.32
CA LYS A 778 -16.15 -17.12 16.78
C LYS A 778 -15.88 -15.72 17.28
N VAL A 779 -16.51 -15.31 18.38
CA VAL A 779 -16.17 -14.12 19.16
C VAL A 779 -15.64 -14.61 20.52
N ASN A 780 -14.45 -14.15 20.88
CA ASN A 780 -13.86 -14.44 22.18
C ASN A 780 -14.30 -13.34 23.15
N THR A 781 -14.99 -13.69 24.20
CA THR A 781 -15.42 -12.73 25.23
C THR A 781 -14.67 -13.02 26.52
N PRO A 782 -13.98 -12.04 27.12
CA PRO A 782 -13.33 -12.22 28.42
C PRO A 782 -14.36 -12.63 29.48
N LYS A 783 -13.91 -13.45 30.42
CA LYS A 783 -14.76 -13.85 31.56
C LYS A 783 -15.19 -12.61 32.34
N GLY A 784 -16.50 -12.50 32.61
CA GLY A 784 -17.09 -11.34 33.28
C GLY A 784 -17.55 -10.22 32.35
N LEU A 785 -17.26 -10.33 31.03
CA LEU A 785 -17.72 -9.37 30.03
C LEU A 785 -18.74 -9.97 29.05
N GLU A 786 -19.44 -11.02 29.44
CA GLU A 786 -20.42 -11.71 28.58
C GLU A 786 -21.53 -10.77 28.10
N ALA A 787 -21.95 -9.82 28.97
CA ALA A 787 -22.93 -8.78 28.64
C ALA A 787 -22.39 -7.78 27.62
N TYR A 788 -21.05 -7.59 27.51
CA TYR A 788 -20.39 -6.65 26.61
C TYR A 788 -20.03 -7.23 25.24
N LYS A 789 -20.60 -8.35 24.84
CA LYS A 789 -20.29 -9.01 23.56
C LYS A 789 -20.36 -8.08 22.36
N ASN A 790 -21.35 -7.17 22.33
CA ASN A 790 -21.52 -6.16 21.28
C ASN A 790 -20.54 -4.96 21.40
N VAL A 791 -19.86 -4.82 22.53
CA VAL A 791 -18.75 -3.86 22.73
C VAL A 791 -17.43 -4.55 22.35
N ILE A 792 -17.21 -5.82 22.76
CA ILE A 792 -15.99 -6.55 22.41
C ILE A 792 -15.84 -6.62 20.90
N LEU A 793 -16.78 -7.16 20.16
CA LEU A 793 -16.79 -7.09 18.71
C LEU A 793 -18.00 -6.29 18.23
N SER A 794 -17.80 -4.99 18.13
CA SER A 794 -18.87 -4.09 17.70
C SER A 794 -19.36 -4.42 16.28
N PRO A 795 -20.63 -4.12 15.96
CA PRO A 795 -21.15 -4.24 14.60
C PRO A 795 -20.30 -3.49 13.57
N GLY A 796 -19.69 -2.34 13.94
CA GLY A 796 -18.76 -1.60 13.10
C GLY A 796 -17.48 -2.39 12.78
N GLU A 797 -16.83 -2.97 13.81
CA GLU A 797 -15.64 -3.81 13.62
C GLU A 797 -15.97 -5.10 12.85
N ARG A 798 -17.10 -5.72 13.17
CA ARG A 798 -17.58 -6.89 12.39
C ARG A 798 -17.74 -6.54 10.91
N ALA A 799 -18.37 -5.41 10.59
CA ALA A 799 -18.53 -4.95 9.21
C ALA A 799 -17.18 -4.70 8.52
N ARG A 800 -16.22 -4.07 9.21
CA ARG A 800 -14.87 -3.82 8.67
C ARG A 800 -14.16 -5.09 8.24
N VAL A 801 -14.35 -6.19 8.98
CA VAL A 801 -13.72 -7.49 8.69
C VAL A 801 -14.48 -8.29 7.64
N THR A 802 -15.81 -8.12 7.53
CA THR A 802 -16.65 -9.00 6.71
C THR A 802 -17.22 -8.34 5.46
N THR A 803 -17.70 -7.09 5.53
CA THR A 803 -18.52 -6.47 4.48
C THR A 803 -18.00 -5.14 3.96
N ASN A 804 -17.04 -4.51 4.63
CA ASN A 804 -16.44 -3.25 4.17
C ASN A 804 -15.45 -3.43 3.01
N ILE A 805 -15.07 -4.68 2.68
CA ILE A 805 -14.23 -5.00 1.53
C ILE A 805 -15.14 -5.54 0.44
N PRO A 806 -15.03 -5.06 -0.82
CA PRO A 806 -15.80 -5.62 -1.91
C PRO A 806 -15.56 -7.12 -2.03
N ALA A 807 -16.62 -7.91 -1.88
CA ALA A 807 -16.56 -9.38 -2.01
C ALA A 807 -16.22 -9.82 -3.45
N GLN A 808 -16.37 -8.91 -4.40
CA GLN A 808 -16.12 -9.13 -5.83
C GLN A 808 -15.30 -7.97 -6.37
N LYS A 809 -14.20 -8.28 -7.06
CA LYS A 809 -13.41 -7.31 -7.80
C LYS A 809 -12.99 -7.94 -9.12
N ILE A 810 -13.20 -7.22 -10.24
CA ILE A 810 -12.82 -7.67 -11.58
C ILE A 810 -12.01 -6.56 -12.23
N ASN A 811 -10.84 -6.92 -12.76
CA ASN A 811 -9.92 -6.02 -13.45
C ASN A 811 -9.83 -6.45 -14.91
N LEU A 812 -10.11 -5.54 -15.84
CA LEU A 812 -9.99 -5.76 -17.28
C LEU A 812 -9.12 -4.65 -17.87
N GLN A 813 -8.08 -5.00 -18.62
CA GLN A 813 -7.18 -4.05 -19.23
C GLN A 813 -6.80 -4.50 -20.63
N GLY A 814 -6.87 -3.58 -21.60
CA GLY A 814 -6.36 -3.72 -22.96
C GLY A 814 -5.31 -2.65 -23.24
N ILE A 815 -4.14 -3.08 -23.74
CA ILE A 815 -3.11 -2.17 -24.24
C ILE A 815 -2.89 -2.50 -25.71
N TYR A 816 -3.22 -1.55 -26.59
CA TYR A 816 -3.00 -1.65 -28.02
C TYR A 816 -1.84 -0.75 -28.43
N SER A 817 -0.78 -1.34 -28.98
CA SER A 817 0.40 -0.62 -29.49
C SER A 817 0.45 -0.76 -31.00
N VAL A 818 0.43 0.37 -31.72
CA VAL A 818 0.51 0.44 -33.19
C VAL A 818 1.40 1.59 -33.60
N ASP A 819 2.40 1.34 -34.42
CA ASP A 819 3.39 2.32 -34.85
C ASP A 819 4.01 3.10 -33.65
N LYS A 820 3.69 4.39 -33.55
CA LYS A 820 4.14 5.27 -32.46
C LYS A 820 3.11 5.45 -31.34
N PHE A 821 1.91 4.88 -31.49
CA PHE A 821 0.82 5.06 -30.54
C PHE A 821 0.69 3.86 -29.62
N THR A 822 0.31 4.14 -28.38
CA THR A 822 -0.10 3.16 -27.38
C THR A 822 -1.43 3.62 -26.77
N PHE A 823 -2.45 2.80 -26.88
CA PHE A 823 -3.77 3.05 -26.32
C PHE A 823 -3.98 2.12 -25.13
N LEU A 824 -4.46 2.66 -24.01
CA LEU A 824 -4.88 1.88 -22.85
C LEU A 824 -6.36 2.11 -22.60
N LEU A 825 -7.10 1.01 -22.48
CA LEU A 825 -8.43 0.97 -21.90
C LEU A 825 -8.37 0.03 -20.69
N ARG A 826 -8.79 0.53 -19.55
CA ARG A 826 -8.89 -0.30 -18.34
C ARG A 826 -10.21 -0.02 -17.64
N THR A 827 -10.84 -1.08 -17.14
CA THR A 827 -12.02 -0.96 -16.29
C THR A 827 -11.92 -1.91 -15.10
N VAL A 828 -12.33 -1.43 -13.93
CA VAL A 828 -12.35 -2.20 -12.70
C VAL A 828 -13.74 -2.16 -12.10
N TYR A 829 -14.27 -3.33 -11.82
CA TYR A 829 -15.49 -3.54 -11.07
C TYR A 829 -15.18 -3.72 -9.59
N PHE A 830 -15.85 -2.95 -8.76
CA PHE A 830 -15.89 -3.12 -7.31
C PHE A 830 -17.31 -3.48 -6.90
N GLY A 831 -17.48 -4.63 -6.27
CA GLY A 831 -18.76 -5.14 -5.80
C GLY A 831 -19.37 -4.29 -4.67
N LYS A 832 -20.56 -4.69 -4.25
CA LYS A 832 -21.30 -4.10 -3.12
C LYS A 832 -20.45 -4.14 -1.84
N VAL A 833 -20.58 -3.07 -1.04
CA VAL A 833 -20.00 -2.93 0.30
C VAL A 833 -21.12 -2.57 1.28
N THR A 834 -21.03 -3.06 2.52
CA THR A 834 -21.92 -2.66 3.60
C THR A 834 -21.10 -2.14 4.76
N THR A 835 -21.34 -0.89 5.17
CA THR A 835 -20.72 -0.25 6.34
C THR A 835 -21.67 -0.27 7.52
N ALA A 836 -21.13 -0.21 8.74
CA ALA A 836 -21.90 -0.04 9.97
C ALA A 836 -21.29 1.12 10.77
N SER A 837 -22.07 2.16 10.98
CA SER A 837 -21.68 3.39 11.70
C SER A 837 -22.43 3.49 13.02
N LEU A 838 -21.75 3.84 14.11
CA LEU A 838 -22.35 4.04 15.41
C LEU A 838 -23.28 5.27 15.38
N VAL A 839 -24.54 5.07 15.76
CA VAL A 839 -25.55 6.13 15.87
C VAL A 839 -25.72 6.57 17.32
N SER A 840 -25.82 5.59 18.23
CA SER A 840 -26.03 5.88 19.67
C SER A 840 -25.32 4.86 20.53
N ALA A 841 -24.68 5.35 21.60
CA ALA A 841 -24.11 4.57 22.69
C ALA A 841 -24.82 4.90 24.02
N ALA A 842 -26.08 5.33 23.98
CA ALA A 842 -26.86 5.65 25.17
C ALA A 842 -27.05 4.42 26.09
N ASP A 843 -27.24 3.24 25.50
CA ASP A 843 -27.09 1.97 26.20
C ASP A 843 -25.66 1.42 25.93
N PRO A 844 -24.78 1.39 26.93
CA PRO A 844 -23.41 0.91 26.76
C PRO A 844 -23.30 -0.53 26.31
N LEU A 845 -24.29 -1.38 26.64
CA LEU A 845 -24.30 -2.81 26.28
C LEU A 845 -24.88 -3.09 24.89
N ASN A 846 -25.79 -2.22 24.45
CA ASN A 846 -26.50 -2.35 23.17
C ASN A 846 -26.39 -1.09 22.31
N PRO A 847 -25.20 -0.73 21.86
CA PRO A 847 -25.01 0.44 21.00
C PRO A 847 -25.76 0.28 19.67
N VAL A 848 -26.39 1.34 19.21
CA VAL A 848 -27.20 1.34 17.98
C VAL A 848 -26.32 1.70 16.79
N TYR A 849 -26.39 0.88 15.73
CA TYR A 849 -25.66 1.07 14.49
C TYR A 849 -26.58 1.25 13.29
N PHE A 850 -26.17 2.12 12.39
CA PHE A 850 -26.78 2.30 11.08
C PHE A 850 -25.98 1.54 10.03
N TYR A 851 -26.66 0.69 9.24
CA TYR A 851 -26.04 -0.05 8.16
C TYR A 851 -26.31 0.62 6.82
N GLN A 852 -25.24 1.07 6.16
CA GLN A 852 -25.33 1.65 4.82
C GLN A 852 -24.82 0.66 3.78
N ASN A 853 -25.65 0.39 2.76
CA ASN A 853 -25.28 -0.41 1.60
C ASN A 853 -24.79 0.49 0.47
N LEU A 854 -23.52 0.32 0.07
CA LEU A 854 -22.91 1.02 -1.05
C LEU A 854 -23.08 0.20 -2.32
N LYS A 855 -23.53 0.83 -3.40
CA LYS A 855 -23.76 0.19 -4.69
C LYS A 855 -22.45 -0.26 -5.33
N PRO A 856 -22.47 -1.34 -6.15
CA PRO A 856 -21.31 -1.70 -6.95
C PRO A 856 -21.00 -0.61 -7.99
N ILE A 857 -19.72 -0.43 -8.31
CA ILE A 857 -19.25 0.58 -9.24
C ILE A 857 -18.29 0.01 -10.29
N TRP A 858 -18.31 0.56 -11.50
CA TRP A 858 -17.31 0.36 -12.54
C TRP A 858 -16.49 1.64 -12.71
N VAL A 859 -15.18 1.53 -12.64
CA VAL A 859 -14.25 2.66 -12.84
C VAL A 859 -13.43 2.40 -14.09
N THR A 860 -13.49 3.31 -15.06
CA THR A 860 -12.86 3.15 -16.37
C THR A 860 -11.83 4.26 -16.60
N ASP A 861 -10.63 3.86 -17.01
CA ASP A 861 -9.52 4.74 -17.37
C ASP A 861 -9.20 4.62 -18.86
N LEU A 862 -8.84 5.72 -19.47
CA LEU A 862 -8.40 5.82 -20.88
C LEU A 862 -7.09 6.58 -20.95
N SER A 863 -6.15 6.11 -21.80
CA SER A 863 -4.98 6.90 -22.15
C SER A 863 -4.49 6.65 -23.56
N VAL A 864 -3.77 7.63 -24.12
CA VAL A 864 -3.10 7.59 -25.40
C VAL A 864 -1.64 8.04 -25.19
N GLY A 865 -0.71 7.16 -25.48
CA GLY A 865 0.72 7.45 -25.52
C GLY A 865 1.18 7.67 -26.97
N TYR A 866 2.06 8.66 -27.16
CA TYR A 866 2.74 8.91 -28.42
C TYR A 866 4.25 8.91 -28.23
N ARG A 867 4.94 8.08 -29.00
CA ARG A 867 6.40 7.94 -28.99
C ARG A 867 7.00 8.87 -30.05
N PHE A 868 7.57 9.97 -29.60
CA PHE A 868 8.24 10.96 -30.48
C PHE A 868 9.51 10.34 -31.10
N THR A 869 10.31 9.71 -30.26
CA THR A 869 11.54 8.99 -30.60
C THR A 869 11.58 7.64 -29.88
N ALA A 870 12.56 6.79 -30.15
CA ALA A 870 12.77 5.56 -29.40
C ALA A 870 13.02 5.81 -27.88
N LYS A 871 13.39 7.03 -27.52
CA LYS A 871 13.80 7.45 -26.16
C LYS A 871 12.80 8.38 -25.46
N LEU A 872 11.81 8.92 -26.17
CA LEU A 872 10.89 9.93 -25.61
C LEU A 872 9.43 9.60 -25.96
N GLN A 873 8.60 9.48 -24.94
CA GLN A 873 7.17 9.23 -25.03
C GLN A 873 6.39 10.23 -24.17
N ALA A 874 5.28 10.76 -24.70
CA ALA A 874 4.27 11.42 -23.88
C ALA A 874 2.98 10.60 -23.87
N THR A 875 2.31 10.59 -22.71
CA THR A 875 1.02 9.93 -22.52
C THR A 875 0.04 10.92 -21.91
N ALA A 876 -1.12 11.06 -22.51
CA ALA A 876 -2.22 11.83 -21.95
C ALA A 876 -3.44 10.92 -21.75
N GLY A 877 -4.25 11.19 -20.73
CA GLY A 877 -5.40 10.35 -20.46
C GLY A 877 -6.29 10.89 -19.35
N VAL A 878 -7.28 10.09 -19.02
CA VAL A 878 -8.27 10.39 -17.99
C VAL A 878 -8.48 9.16 -17.12
N ASN A 879 -8.28 9.32 -15.83
CA ASN A 879 -8.67 8.35 -14.81
C ASN A 879 -10.15 8.58 -14.46
N ASN A 880 -10.91 7.50 -14.35
CA ASN A 880 -12.35 7.53 -14.06
C ASN A 880 -13.12 8.42 -15.05
N VAL A 881 -13.01 8.12 -16.34
CA VAL A 881 -13.54 8.95 -17.44
C VAL A 881 -15.05 9.22 -17.32
N PHE A 882 -15.81 8.32 -16.71
CA PHE A 882 -17.25 8.47 -16.50
C PHE A 882 -17.60 9.22 -15.20
N ASN A 883 -16.62 9.73 -14.48
CA ASN A 883 -16.80 10.44 -13.21
C ASN A 883 -17.63 9.65 -12.19
N ILE A 884 -17.41 8.35 -12.09
CA ILE A 884 -18.11 7.49 -11.14
C ILE A 884 -17.62 7.83 -9.73
N LEU A 885 -18.52 8.30 -8.90
CA LEU A 885 -18.35 8.53 -7.48
C LEU A 885 -19.04 7.40 -6.71
N GLY A 886 -18.52 7.05 -5.55
CA GLY A 886 -19.24 6.17 -4.62
C GLY A 886 -20.50 6.82 -4.07
N ASP A 887 -21.29 6.06 -3.32
CA ASP A 887 -22.46 6.59 -2.61
C ASP A 887 -22.04 7.63 -1.56
N TYR A 888 -22.89 8.58 -1.28
CA TYR A 888 -22.69 9.57 -0.21
C TYR A 888 -23.01 8.95 1.14
N THR A 889 -22.34 9.45 2.19
CA THR A 889 -22.69 9.12 3.57
C THR A 889 -24.17 9.51 3.81
N ASP A 890 -24.93 8.61 4.44
CA ASP A 890 -26.32 8.89 4.76
C ASP A 890 -26.44 10.12 5.67
N PRO A 891 -27.36 11.05 5.39
CA PRO A 891 -27.50 12.26 6.19
C PRO A 891 -27.75 12.01 7.68
N SER A 892 -28.40 10.90 8.03
CA SER A 892 -28.69 10.53 9.44
C SER A 892 -27.44 10.23 10.25
N ILE A 893 -26.32 9.84 9.58
CA ILE A 893 -25.03 9.55 10.21
C ILE A 893 -23.92 10.53 9.83
N ALA A 894 -24.18 11.44 8.89
CA ALA A 894 -23.19 12.43 8.44
C ALA A 894 -22.80 13.40 9.57
N GLY A 895 -23.62 13.51 10.55
CA GLY A 895 -23.37 14.32 11.74
C GLY A 895 -23.29 15.82 11.38
N LEU A 896 -22.18 16.52 11.76
CA LEU A 896 -21.91 17.92 11.42
C LEU A 896 -21.46 18.12 9.98
N ARG A 897 -21.14 17.04 9.28
CA ARG A 897 -20.64 17.09 7.92
C ARG A 897 -21.81 17.00 6.97
N ASN A 898 -21.76 17.77 5.90
CA ASN A 898 -22.58 17.42 4.75
C ASN A 898 -22.18 16.03 4.25
N PRO A 899 -23.15 15.29 3.67
CA PRO A 899 -22.84 13.98 3.13
C PRO A 899 -21.61 14.04 2.20
N THR A 900 -20.60 13.27 2.52
CA THR A 900 -19.39 13.10 1.69
C THR A 900 -19.41 11.76 1.01
N VAL A 901 -18.71 11.62 -0.13
CA VAL A 901 -18.60 10.33 -0.81
C VAL A 901 -17.92 9.32 0.09
N VAL A 902 -18.53 8.13 0.26
CA VAL A 902 -17.92 7.01 0.97
C VAL A 902 -16.95 6.30 0.01
N GLY A 903 -15.68 6.66 0.04
CA GLY A 903 -14.70 6.22 -0.95
C GLY A 903 -14.05 4.86 -0.68
N ILE A 904 -14.71 3.93 0.00
CA ILE A 904 -14.14 2.62 0.38
C ILE A 904 -13.75 1.78 -0.84
N GLN A 905 -14.51 1.83 -1.94
CA GLN A 905 -14.28 1.01 -3.12
C GLN A 905 -13.15 1.59 -4.00
N ASN A 906 -13.18 2.89 -4.29
CA ASN A 906 -12.24 3.54 -5.22
C ASN A 906 -11.85 4.97 -4.81
N GLY A 907 -12.01 5.36 -3.57
CA GLY A 907 -11.79 6.75 -3.14
C GLY A 907 -12.88 7.70 -3.64
N SER A 908 -12.66 9.01 -3.44
CA SER A 908 -13.63 10.08 -3.74
C SER A 908 -13.14 11.06 -4.82
N ALA A 909 -12.11 10.69 -5.58
CA ALA A 909 -11.42 11.63 -6.48
C ALA A 909 -12.24 12.04 -7.71
N GLY A 910 -13.13 11.18 -8.19
CA GLY A 910 -13.88 11.41 -9.44
C GLY A 910 -12.97 11.40 -10.68
N ILE A 911 -13.35 12.14 -11.71
CA ILE A 911 -12.60 12.24 -12.96
C ILE A 911 -11.29 13.03 -12.77
N GLN A 912 -10.17 12.47 -13.27
CA GLN A 912 -8.82 13.05 -13.16
C GLN A 912 -8.10 12.98 -14.51
N PRO A 913 -8.06 14.06 -15.29
CA PRO A 913 -7.15 14.15 -16.42
C PRO A 913 -5.69 14.15 -15.96
N PHE A 914 -4.83 13.55 -16.76
CA PHE A 914 -3.40 13.46 -16.47
C PHE A 914 -2.56 13.57 -17.75
N ILE A 915 -1.31 13.94 -17.54
CA ILE A 915 -0.25 13.90 -18.55
C ILE A 915 1.02 13.25 -17.94
N LYS A 916 1.73 12.47 -18.74
CA LYS A 916 3.03 11.88 -18.40
C LYS A 916 4.04 12.12 -19.51
N LEU A 917 5.29 12.28 -19.13
CA LEU A 917 6.43 12.32 -20.00
C LEU A 917 7.44 11.29 -19.51
N SER A 918 7.85 10.37 -20.39
CA SER A 918 8.84 9.33 -20.11
C SER A 918 10.00 9.46 -21.08
N ALA A 919 11.21 9.60 -20.55
CA ALA A 919 12.43 9.68 -21.33
C ALA A 919 13.41 8.57 -20.90
N HIS A 920 14.03 7.91 -21.86
CA HIS A 920 15.13 6.96 -21.72
C HIS A 920 16.34 7.48 -22.49
N LEU A 921 17.42 7.85 -21.80
CA LEU A 921 18.56 8.57 -22.38
C LEU A 921 19.81 7.68 -22.44
#